data_2f55e501513ec0817a2c3bf68b307bfd
#
_entry.id   2f55e501513ec0817a2c3bf68b307bfd
#
_cell.length_a   1.000
_cell.length_b   1.000
_cell.length_c   1.000
_cell.angle_alpha   90.00
_cell.angle_beta   90.00
_cell.angle_gamma   90.00
#
_symmetry.space_group_name_H-M   'P 1'
#
loop_
_entity.id
_entity.type
_entity.pdbx_description
1 polymer ?
#
loop_
_entity_poly.entity_id
_entity_poly.type
_entity_poly.pdbx_seq_one_letter_code
_entity_poly.pdbx_strand_id
1 'polypeptide(L)'
;MKSTIFEKNTLSWIVIILITIILLFFQDKWDWISKYPKELIVPISDWINFSMEIFIDKFGWFFLNISWLLSWPIIGAQWLLHSVPWVVIIFLVTFTAYLSSGLKLALFTLSASFYMVLIGYWDESMNTLALVIISVPMAIFIGFGLGVWGFFSKRAEKVIMPILDIFQTVPTFAYLLPILLLFGFGTVVGLIASILYSFPPMVRNTILGLKRVPDHIIESAIMSGANSKQLFWQAMLPSCKKQILLGINQSTMAALSMVIIAAIIGGTADIGWEVLYYIRKAEVGQSLVVGLVIALMAIIIDRITSGFALKSDKEKKSLEFFKNFRMNYLSLAIAGSILLFLIARFFVVLDDWPYNLSVWVSSYINDSFETFVKTFRTEIKQLKTYTLFFIMLPTKIGFQEAVSPFTWGFKLEIVHKVFYFASFFILSLWFLKNKNNNIFIFILLLMIFLYFGLTHMPWPSLLLIYSFFAWQVGGYKLALGTFFGLGFIVVVGMWPEAMISVYLCGIAVVFCFIVGTSIGIWAAHNAIVSAIVRPINDTLQTIPLFVILIPFVMLFKIGDFTALLAIIIYAIVPSIRYAEHGIRNLPSEVIDASKMMGSTKTQLLFLVKLPLALPVIMLGLNQTIMYGIAMLVIAALIGTNGLEQIVFIGLTDGNMGKGLIAGLSMAIIAMIVDRITKTISEKRSEALGLAIK
;
A
#
# COMPACT_ATOMS: atom_id res chain seq x y z
N MET A 1 29.39 -21.19 -9.42
CA MET A 1 28.31 -20.89 -8.49
C MET A 1 27.25 -22.00 -8.63
N LYS A 2 27.35 -23.07 -7.84
CA LYS A 2 26.57 -24.31 -8.03
C LYS A 2 25.35 -24.32 -7.12
N SER A 3 24.29 -24.85 -7.67
CA SER A 3 22.95 -25.19 -7.13
C SER A 3 22.05 -24.02 -6.78
N THR A 4 21.30 -23.61 -7.75
CA THR A 4 20.03 -22.90 -7.60
C THR A 4 19.02 -23.77 -6.84
N ILE A 5 18.10 -23.11 -6.16
CA ILE A 5 17.08 -23.70 -5.26
C ILE A 5 16.37 -24.95 -5.86
N PHE A 6 16.30 -25.07 -7.19
CA PHE A 6 15.56 -26.11 -7.89
C PHE A 6 16.41 -27.33 -8.34
N GLU A 7 17.76 -27.24 -8.39
CA GLU A 7 18.57 -28.33 -8.97
C GLU A 7 18.51 -29.63 -8.18
N LYS A 8 18.36 -29.61 -6.85
CA LYS A 8 18.32 -30.80 -6.00
C LYS A 8 16.98 -31.55 -6.05
N ASN A 9 15.89 -30.94 -6.52
CA ASN A 9 14.55 -31.51 -6.39
C ASN A 9 13.74 -31.53 -7.70
N THR A 10 14.41 -31.62 -8.86
CA THR A 10 13.73 -31.66 -10.17
C THR A 10 12.75 -32.83 -10.24
N LEU A 11 13.11 -33.98 -9.67
CA LEU A 11 12.25 -35.17 -9.63
C LEU A 11 10.97 -34.92 -8.84
N SER A 12 11.07 -34.27 -7.68
CA SER A 12 9.90 -33.91 -6.86
C SER A 12 8.95 -32.96 -7.58
N TRP A 13 9.49 -32.00 -8.36
CA TRP A 13 8.66 -31.12 -9.20
C TRP A 13 7.94 -31.88 -10.31
N ILE A 14 8.62 -32.81 -10.95
CA ILE A 14 7.99 -33.67 -11.97
C ILE A 14 6.84 -34.46 -11.36
N VAL A 15 7.02 -35.01 -10.16
CA VAL A 15 5.96 -35.73 -9.43
C VAL A 15 4.77 -34.80 -9.14
N ILE A 16 5.00 -33.57 -8.67
CA ILE A 16 3.92 -32.61 -8.39
C ILE A 16 3.19 -32.22 -9.68
N ILE A 17 3.93 -31.99 -10.76
CA ILE A 17 3.33 -31.69 -12.08
C ILE A 17 2.48 -32.88 -12.56
N LEU A 18 2.96 -34.13 -12.40
CA LEU A 18 2.19 -35.31 -12.74
C LEU A 18 0.91 -35.44 -11.89
N ILE A 19 1.02 -35.22 -10.56
CA ILE A 19 -0.16 -35.20 -9.69
C ILE A 19 -1.14 -34.11 -10.16
N THR A 20 -0.66 -32.94 -10.51
CA THR A 20 -1.48 -31.84 -11.02
C THR A 20 -2.22 -32.22 -12.31
N ILE A 21 -1.52 -32.87 -13.26
CA ILE A 21 -2.13 -33.35 -14.50
C ILE A 21 -3.19 -34.42 -14.22
N ILE A 22 -2.92 -35.34 -13.30
CA ILE A 22 -3.89 -36.37 -12.87
C ILE A 22 -5.14 -35.71 -12.27
N LEU A 23 -4.96 -34.75 -11.37
CA LEU A 23 -6.09 -34.03 -10.74
C LEU A 23 -6.90 -33.25 -11.78
N LEU A 24 -6.25 -32.62 -12.74
CA LEU A 24 -6.90 -31.91 -13.86
C LEU A 24 -7.70 -32.87 -14.76
N PHE A 25 -7.22 -34.10 -14.95
CA PHE A 25 -7.93 -35.11 -15.73
C PHE A 25 -9.18 -35.64 -15.02
N PHE A 26 -9.12 -35.75 -13.69
CA PHE A 26 -10.22 -36.29 -12.90
C PHE A 26 -11.19 -35.21 -12.36
N GLN A 27 -10.91 -33.93 -12.51
CA GLN A 27 -11.73 -32.85 -11.98
C GLN A 27 -13.18 -32.85 -12.54
N ASP A 28 -13.37 -33.29 -13.79
CA ASP A 28 -14.71 -33.39 -14.41
C ASP A 28 -15.50 -34.58 -13.90
N LYS A 29 -14.84 -35.57 -13.26
CA LYS A 29 -15.50 -36.76 -12.68
C LYS A 29 -15.81 -36.58 -11.20
N TRP A 30 -14.99 -35.82 -10.50
CA TRP A 30 -15.07 -35.62 -9.06
C TRP A 30 -15.12 -34.14 -8.72
N ASP A 31 -16.31 -33.59 -8.54
CA ASP A 31 -16.56 -32.18 -8.28
C ASP A 31 -15.77 -31.62 -7.10
N TRP A 32 -15.46 -32.47 -6.09
CA TRP A 32 -14.68 -32.05 -4.91
C TRP A 32 -13.23 -31.63 -5.24
N ILE A 33 -12.69 -32.07 -6.36
CA ILE A 33 -11.34 -31.68 -6.81
C ILE A 33 -11.33 -30.23 -7.30
N SER A 34 -12.38 -29.80 -8.01
CA SER A 34 -12.51 -28.44 -8.51
C SER A 34 -13.09 -27.49 -7.46
N LYS A 35 -14.08 -27.96 -6.70
CA LYS A 35 -14.79 -27.18 -5.68
C LYS A 35 -14.77 -27.92 -4.36
N TYR A 36 -14.28 -27.26 -3.29
CA TYR A 36 -14.34 -27.83 -1.95
C TYR A 36 -15.81 -28.09 -1.56
N PRO A 37 -16.14 -29.28 -1.03
CA PRO A 37 -17.52 -29.64 -0.70
C PRO A 37 -18.12 -28.67 0.31
N LYS A 38 -19.31 -28.16 0.01
CA LYS A 38 -20.00 -27.19 0.88
C LYS A 38 -20.30 -27.74 2.27
N GLU A 39 -20.52 -29.05 2.37
CA GLU A 39 -20.81 -29.77 3.62
C GLU A 39 -19.61 -29.83 4.57
N LEU A 40 -18.39 -29.70 4.03
CA LEU A 40 -17.16 -29.68 4.81
C LEU A 40 -16.65 -28.27 5.16
N ILE A 41 -17.35 -27.24 4.68
CA ILE A 41 -17.02 -25.86 5.03
C ILE A 41 -17.33 -25.65 6.51
N VAL A 42 -16.32 -25.23 7.26
CA VAL A 42 -16.47 -24.91 8.68
C VAL A 42 -17.10 -23.54 8.82
N PRO A 43 -18.24 -23.40 9.52
CA PRO A 43 -18.99 -22.13 9.62
C PRO A 43 -18.35 -21.16 10.63
N ILE A 44 -17.05 -20.87 10.47
CA ILE A 44 -16.30 -19.97 11.36
C ILE A 44 -16.91 -18.56 11.32
N SER A 45 -17.44 -18.16 10.15
CA SER A 45 -18.17 -16.88 10.01
C SER A 45 -19.32 -16.74 11.01
N ASP A 46 -20.12 -17.80 11.15
CA ASP A 46 -21.29 -17.78 12.00
C ASP A 46 -20.88 -17.80 13.49
N TRP A 47 -19.80 -18.53 13.82
CA TRP A 47 -19.25 -18.53 15.18
C TRP A 47 -18.69 -17.16 15.57
N ILE A 48 -18.02 -16.46 14.65
CA ILE A 48 -17.54 -15.10 14.88
C ILE A 48 -18.71 -14.15 15.07
N ASN A 49 -19.73 -14.21 14.21
CA ASN A 49 -20.92 -13.37 14.34
C ASN A 49 -21.62 -13.59 15.69
N PHE A 50 -21.88 -14.84 16.04
CA PHE A 50 -22.51 -15.19 17.32
C PHE A 50 -21.69 -14.72 18.54
N SER A 51 -20.36 -14.93 18.48
CA SER A 51 -19.46 -14.46 19.55
C SER A 51 -19.48 -12.95 19.68
N MET A 52 -19.54 -12.24 18.54
CA MET A 52 -19.55 -10.79 18.50
C MET A 52 -20.87 -10.19 18.97
N GLU A 53 -22.00 -10.82 18.64
CA GLU A 53 -23.31 -10.44 19.17
C GLU A 53 -23.30 -10.48 20.70
N ILE A 54 -22.86 -11.60 21.27
CA ILE A 54 -22.74 -11.74 22.74
C ILE A 54 -21.79 -10.69 23.33
N PHE A 55 -20.70 -10.39 22.64
CA PHE A 55 -19.73 -9.42 23.10
C PHE A 55 -20.31 -8.00 23.06
N ILE A 56 -21.01 -7.64 22.00
CA ILE A 56 -21.69 -6.33 21.87
C ILE A 56 -22.78 -6.17 22.92
N ASP A 57 -23.60 -7.20 23.14
CA ASP A 57 -24.67 -7.15 24.15
C ASP A 57 -24.12 -6.92 25.55
N LYS A 58 -22.97 -7.51 25.87
CA LYS A 58 -22.35 -7.37 27.22
C LYS A 58 -21.53 -6.10 27.37
N PHE A 59 -20.77 -5.73 26.36
CA PHE A 59 -19.76 -4.67 26.43
C PHE A 59 -20.04 -3.47 25.54
N GLY A 60 -21.08 -3.50 24.72
CA GLY A 60 -21.39 -2.41 23.77
C GLY A 60 -21.54 -1.06 24.46
N TRP A 61 -22.18 -1.03 25.63
CA TRP A 61 -22.31 0.18 26.44
C TRP A 61 -20.95 0.83 26.80
N PHE A 62 -19.92 0.02 27.05
CA PHE A 62 -18.58 0.50 27.38
C PHE A 62 -17.93 1.17 26.17
N PHE A 63 -18.01 0.54 25.00
CA PHE A 63 -17.45 1.10 23.75
C PHE A 63 -18.21 2.35 23.28
N LEU A 64 -19.53 2.37 23.44
CA LEU A 64 -20.34 3.56 23.14
C LEU A 64 -19.99 4.74 24.06
N ASN A 65 -19.73 4.50 25.33
CA ASN A 65 -19.27 5.54 26.25
C ASN A 65 -17.86 6.04 25.88
N ILE A 66 -16.95 5.17 25.46
CA ILE A 66 -15.65 5.57 24.91
C ILE A 66 -15.85 6.39 23.62
N SER A 67 -16.75 5.96 22.74
CA SER A 67 -17.10 6.72 21.52
C SER A 67 -17.59 8.12 21.86
N TRP A 68 -18.50 8.24 22.84
CA TRP A 68 -18.97 9.53 23.31
C TRP A 68 -17.82 10.38 23.89
N LEU A 69 -16.93 9.81 24.68
CA LEU A 69 -15.77 10.52 25.23
C LEU A 69 -14.82 11.02 24.13
N LEU A 70 -14.53 10.17 23.13
CA LEU A 70 -13.64 10.50 22.02
C LEU A 70 -14.27 11.47 21.02
N SER A 71 -15.59 11.61 21.00
CA SER A 71 -16.27 12.59 20.15
C SER A 71 -15.99 14.04 20.58
N TRP A 72 -15.81 14.31 21.88
CA TRP A 72 -15.58 15.65 22.39
C TRP A 72 -14.34 16.36 21.83
N PRO A 73 -13.14 15.74 21.81
CA PRO A 73 -11.98 16.34 21.18
C PRO A 73 -12.20 16.64 19.69
N ILE A 74 -12.92 15.76 18.98
CA ILE A 74 -13.20 15.92 17.54
C ILE A 74 -14.13 17.12 17.35
N ILE A 75 -15.25 17.16 18.08
CA ILE A 75 -16.21 18.26 18.04
C ILE A 75 -15.54 19.60 18.42
N GLY A 76 -14.67 19.56 19.45
CA GLY A 76 -13.90 20.74 19.84
C GLY A 76 -12.94 21.21 18.76
N ALA A 77 -12.24 20.31 18.06
CA ALA A 77 -11.36 20.65 16.95
C ALA A 77 -12.16 21.18 15.73
N GLN A 78 -13.28 20.55 15.41
CA GLN A 78 -14.19 21.04 14.35
C GLN A 78 -14.71 22.44 14.67
N TRP A 79 -15.24 22.62 15.90
CA TRP A 79 -15.71 23.93 16.34
C TRP A 79 -14.61 24.99 16.25
N LEU A 80 -13.40 24.68 16.69
CA LEU A 80 -12.26 25.61 16.60
C LEU A 80 -11.94 25.98 15.16
N LEU A 81 -11.86 25.00 14.25
CA LEU A 81 -11.52 25.24 12.85
C LEU A 81 -12.62 26.00 12.09
N HIS A 82 -13.90 25.76 12.43
CA HIS A 82 -15.02 26.51 11.82
C HIS A 82 -15.26 27.88 12.44
N SER A 83 -14.85 28.11 13.71
CA SER A 83 -15.00 29.43 14.34
C SER A 83 -13.90 30.43 13.97
N VAL A 84 -12.80 29.95 13.39
CA VAL A 84 -11.68 30.79 12.96
C VAL A 84 -11.84 31.13 11.47
N PRO A 85 -11.77 32.42 11.08
CA PRO A 85 -11.86 32.84 9.69
C PRO A 85 -10.88 32.08 8.79
N TRP A 86 -11.29 31.67 7.61
CA TRP A 86 -10.49 30.90 6.66
C TRP A 86 -9.13 31.55 6.35
N VAL A 87 -9.08 32.89 6.29
CA VAL A 87 -7.85 33.65 6.02
C VAL A 87 -6.80 33.43 7.10
N VAL A 88 -7.23 33.32 8.37
CA VAL A 88 -6.32 33.06 9.51
C VAL A 88 -5.73 31.65 9.43
N ILE A 89 -6.57 30.66 9.10
CA ILE A 89 -6.11 29.28 8.94
C ILE A 89 -5.12 29.15 7.79
N ILE A 90 -5.42 29.75 6.63
CA ILE A 90 -4.51 29.80 5.47
C ILE A 90 -3.19 30.46 5.86
N PHE A 91 -3.24 31.59 6.57
CA PHE A 91 -2.03 32.26 7.05
C PHE A 91 -1.18 31.35 7.94
N LEU A 92 -1.79 30.67 8.94
CA LEU A 92 -1.09 29.77 9.85
C LEU A 92 -0.45 28.59 9.12
N VAL A 93 -1.19 27.94 8.21
CA VAL A 93 -0.67 26.80 7.44
C VAL A 93 0.44 27.25 6.47
N THR A 94 0.27 28.40 5.80
CA THR A 94 1.29 28.99 4.91
C THR A 94 2.53 29.41 5.69
N PHE A 95 2.36 29.99 6.88
CA PHE A 95 3.48 30.38 7.74
C PHE A 95 4.25 29.17 8.27
N THR A 96 3.57 28.10 8.66
CA THR A 96 4.21 26.84 9.05
C THR A 96 4.96 26.20 7.87
N ALA A 97 4.41 26.27 6.67
CA ALA A 97 5.07 25.82 5.44
C ALA A 97 6.34 26.65 5.15
N TYR A 98 6.27 27.98 5.34
CA TYR A 98 7.45 28.86 5.22
C TYR A 98 8.55 28.48 6.23
N LEU A 99 8.17 28.26 7.48
CA LEU A 99 9.10 27.83 8.53
C LEU A 99 9.71 26.47 8.25
N SER A 100 8.97 25.57 7.61
CA SER A 100 9.45 24.20 7.29
C SER A 100 10.45 24.20 6.13
N SER A 101 10.09 24.72 4.97
CA SER A 101 10.86 24.56 3.72
C SER A 101 11.04 25.86 2.91
N GLY A 102 10.67 27.02 3.48
CA GLY A 102 10.88 28.33 2.86
C GLY A 102 9.78 28.77 1.88
N LEU A 103 10.10 29.83 1.11
CA LEU A 103 9.11 30.57 0.31
C LEU A 103 8.41 29.71 -0.76
N LYS A 104 9.10 28.77 -1.39
CA LYS A 104 8.50 27.94 -2.45
C LYS A 104 7.34 27.08 -1.92
N LEU A 105 7.53 26.44 -0.76
CA LEU A 105 6.47 25.67 -0.13
C LEU A 105 5.35 26.56 0.40
N ALA A 106 5.68 27.74 0.94
CA ALA A 106 4.68 28.69 1.40
C ALA A 106 3.76 29.17 0.26
N LEU A 107 4.31 29.52 -0.90
CA LEU A 107 3.51 29.92 -2.07
C LEU A 107 2.64 28.77 -2.60
N PHE A 108 3.20 27.54 -2.65
CA PHE A 108 2.42 26.37 -3.02
C PHE A 108 1.25 26.14 -2.04
N THR A 109 1.52 26.22 -0.73
CA THR A 109 0.51 26.02 0.32
C THR A 109 -0.57 27.10 0.25
N LEU A 110 -0.18 28.37 0.06
CA LEU A 110 -1.12 29.46 -0.12
C LEU A 110 -2.05 29.22 -1.31
N SER A 111 -1.48 28.89 -2.47
CA SER A 111 -2.26 28.63 -3.69
C SER A 111 -3.20 27.43 -3.53
N ALA A 112 -2.71 26.35 -2.92
CA ALA A 112 -3.48 25.13 -2.72
C ALA A 112 -4.61 25.31 -1.69
N SER A 113 -4.35 26.03 -0.59
CA SER A 113 -5.38 26.34 0.40
C SER A 113 -6.43 27.30 -0.15
N PHE A 114 -6.00 28.28 -0.94
CA PHE A 114 -6.93 29.21 -1.60
C PHE A 114 -7.79 28.49 -2.66
N TYR A 115 -7.24 27.50 -3.36
CA TYR A 115 -8.01 26.62 -4.24
C TYR A 115 -9.15 25.90 -3.49
N MET A 116 -8.91 25.38 -2.28
CA MET A 116 -9.95 24.72 -1.46
C MET A 116 -11.12 25.67 -1.15
N VAL A 117 -10.81 26.93 -0.84
CA VAL A 117 -11.82 27.97 -0.59
C VAL A 117 -12.58 28.31 -1.86
N LEU A 118 -11.88 28.58 -2.99
CA LEU A 118 -12.49 28.96 -4.26
C LEU A 118 -13.47 27.93 -4.82
N ILE A 119 -13.21 26.64 -4.56
CA ILE A 119 -14.02 25.52 -5.06
C ILE A 119 -15.19 25.19 -4.12
N GLY A 120 -15.22 25.79 -2.92
CA GLY A 120 -16.33 25.61 -1.98
C GLY A 120 -16.30 24.31 -1.17
N TYR A 121 -15.10 23.67 -1.03
CA TYR A 121 -14.89 22.47 -0.21
C TYR A 121 -14.04 22.77 1.03
N TRP A 122 -14.13 23.99 1.52
CA TRP A 122 -13.39 24.42 2.71
C TRP A 122 -13.86 23.69 3.97
N ASP A 123 -15.16 23.63 4.20
CA ASP A 123 -15.76 23.08 5.42
C ASP A 123 -15.49 21.59 5.55
N GLU A 124 -15.64 20.82 4.47
CA GLU A 124 -15.35 19.39 4.43
C GLU A 124 -13.85 19.13 4.63
N SER A 125 -13.00 20.03 4.11
CA SER A 125 -11.54 19.98 4.34
C SER A 125 -11.20 20.24 5.80
N MET A 126 -11.89 21.15 6.47
CA MET A 126 -11.69 21.45 7.89
C MET A 126 -12.17 20.28 8.77
N ASN A 127 -13.27 19.62 8.42
CA ASN A 127 -13.74 18.42 9.12
C ASN A 127 -12.69 17.28 9.04
N THR A 128 -12.14 17.06 7.86
CA THR A 128 -11.07 16.08 7.66
C THR A 128 -9.80 16.45 8.43
N LEU A 129 -9.43 17.74 8.40
CA LEU A 129 -8.26 18.25 9.12
C LEU A 129 -8.43 18.10 10.65
N ALA A 130 -9.64 18.32 11.18
CA ALA A 130 -9.94 18.11 12.61
C ALA A 130 -9.65 16.68 13.05
N LEU A 131 -10.05 15.69 12.26
CA LEU A 131 -9.74 14.28 12.52
C LEU A 131 -8.24 14.01 12.50
N VAL A 132 -7.51 14.58 11.53
CA VAL A 132 -6.05 14.43 11.42
C VAL A 132 -5.34 15.07 12.61
N ILE A 133 -5.76 16.26 13.03
CA ILE A 133 -5.18 16.99 14.18
C ILE A 133 -5.31 16.18 15.49
N ILE A 134 -6.35 15.38 15.64
CA ILE A 134 -6.53 14.55 16.84
C ILE A 134 -5.87 13.18 16.67
N SER A 135 -6.06 12.52 15.53
CA SER A 135 -5.57 11.15 15.32
C SER A 135 -4.06 11.06 15.28
N VAL A 136 -3.37 12.01 14.62
CA VAL A 136 -1.91 11.97 14.46
C VAL A 136 -1.16 12.09 15.80
N PRO A 137 -1.43 13.10 16.66
CA PRO A 137 -0.78 13.15 17.97
C PRO A 137 -1.06 11.92 18.84
N MET A 138 -2.30 11.38 18.82
CA MET A 138 -2.63 10.16 19.54
C MET A 138 -1.85 8.96 19.05
N ALA A 139 -1.76 8.77 17.74
CA ALA A 139 -0.99 7.70 17.13
C ALA A 139 0.52 7.82 17.42
N ILE A 140 1.06 9.04 17.39
CA ILE A 140 2.47 9.30 17.73
C ILE A 140 2.70 8.99 19.19
N PHE A 141 1.83 9.42 20.10
CA PHE A 141 1.96 9.18 21.54
C PHE A 141 1.93 7.69 21.85
N ILE A 142 0.94 6.96 21.34
CA ILE A 142 0.82 5.50 21.51
C ILE A 142 2.01 4.79 20.89
N GLY A 143 2.36 5.15 19.63
CA GLY A 143 3.43 4.52 18.90
C GLY A 143 4.81 4.77 19.51
N PHE A 144 5.08 5.98 20.00
CA PHE A 144 6.30 6.30 20.73
C PHE A 144 6.39 5.52 22.03
N GLY A 145 5.31 5.50 22.83
CA GLY A 145 5.26 4.77 24.12
C GLY A 145 5.50 3.27 23.93
N LEU A 146 4.81 2.64 22.99
CA LEU A 146 5.02 1.22 22.65
C LEU A 146 6.42 0.95 22.08
N GLY A 147 6.96 1.89 21.29
CA GLY A 147 8.30 1.80 20.76
C GLY A 147 9.39 1.87 21.84
N VAL A 148 9.24 2.76 22.80
CA VAL A 148 10.13 2.86 23.97
C VAL A 148 10.02 1.59 24.82
N TRP A 149 8.82 1.10 25.09
CA TRP A 149 8.62 -0.16 25.81
C TRP A 149 9.27 -1.35 25.10
N GLY A 150 9.09 -1.45 23.77
CA GLY A 150 9.72 -2.49 22.96
C GLY A 150 11.25 -2.41 22.96
N PHE A 151 11.82 -1.21 23.01
CA PHE A 151 13.28 -1.01 23.13
C PHE A 151 13.84 -1.52 24.46
N PHE A 152 13.20 -1.16 25.59
CA PHE A 152 13.69 -1.56 26.90
C PHE A 152 13.38 -3.03 27.25
N SER A 153 12.42 -3.67 26.63
CA SER A 153 12.02 -5.05 26.91
C SER A 153 12.04 -5.94 25.66
N LYS A 154 13.01 -6.86 25.60
CA LYS A 154 13.09 -7.86 24.53
C LYS A 154 11.83 -8.75 24.44
N ARG A 155 11.12 -8.96 25.59
CA ARG A 155 9.86 -9.72 25.61
C ARG A 155 8.74 -8.91 24.96
N ALA A 156 8.65 -7.62 25.28
CA ALA A 156 7.68 -6.71 24.67
C ALA A 156 7.92 -6.59 23.15
N GLU A 157 9.18 -6.42 22.71
CA GLU A 157 9.53 -6.36 21.30
C GLU A 157 9.06 -7.62 20.54
N LYS A 158 9.30 -8.83 21.11
CA LYS A 158 8.89 -10.10 20.50
C LYS A 158 7.38 -10.25 20.35
N VAL A 159 6.59 -9.55 21.15
CA VAL A 159 5.12 -9.56 21.07
C VAL A 159 4.64 -8.42 20.17
N ILE A 160 5.19 -7.22 20.34
CA ILE A 160 4.76 -6.03 19.60
C ILE A 160 5.02 -6.19 18.09
N MET A 161 6.22 -6.64 17.69
CA MET A 161 6.59 -6.69 16.27
C MET A 161 5.66 -7.58 15.43
N PRO A 162 5.30 -8.82 15.82
CA PRO A 162 4.32 -9.61 15.08
C PRO A 162 2.91 -8.98 15.03
N ILE A 163 2.47 -8.31 16.10
CA ILE A 163 1.20 -7.61 16.13
C ILE A 163 1.21 -6.46 15.10
N LEU A 164 2.31 -5.70 15.03
CA LEU A 164 2.46 -4.64 14.02
C LEU A 164 2.47 -5.22 12.59
N ASP A 165 3.10 -6.39 12.39
CA ASP A 165 3.09 -7.09 11.10
C ASP A 165 1.65 -7.42 10.69
N ILE A 166 0.82 -7.93 11.61
CA ILE A 166 -0.61 -8.21 11.37
C ILE A 166 -1.35 -6.91 10.98
N PHE A 167 -1.22 -5.83 11.76
CA PHE A 167 -1.89 -4.56 11.46
C PHE A 167 -1.50 -3.96 10.10
N GLN A 168 -0.31 -4.25 9.60
CA GLN A 168 0.15 -3.76 8.29
C GLN A 168 -0.18 -4.70 7.13
N THR A 169 -0.41 -6.00 7.41
CA THR A 169 -0.74 -6.99 6.38
C THR A 169 -2.24 -7.22 6.23
N VAL A 170 -3.01 -7.05 7.32
CA VAL A 170 -4.47 -7.16 7.27
C VAL A 170 -5.04 -5.96 6.50
N PRO A 171 -5.95 -6.20 5.55
CA PRO A 171 -6.63 -5.15 4.82
C PRO A 171 -7.34 -4.16 5.75
N THR A 172 -7.25 -2.87 5.43
CA THR A 172 -7.83 -1.80 6.26
C THR A 172 -9.31 -1.98 6.54
N PHE A 173 -10.09 -2.40 5.55
CA PHE A 173 -11.53 -2.64 5.72
C PHE A 173 -11.85 -3.80 6.68
N ALA A 174 -10.96 -4.79 6.81
CA ALA A 174 -11.21 -5.93 7.67
C ALA A 174 -11.24 -5.56 9.18
N TYR A 175 -10.40 -4.63 9.62
CA TYR A 175 -10.43 -4.17 11.01
C TYR A 175 -11.34 -2.95 11.23
N LEU A 176 -11.77 -2.27 10.16
CA LEU A 176 -12.82 -1.25 10.26
C LEU A 176 -14.15 -1.83 10.71
N LEU A 177 -14.46 -3.04 10.29
CA LEU A 177 -15.73 -3.68 10.62
C LEU A 177 -15.95 -3.88 12.13
N PRO A 178 -15.01 -4.49 12.90
CA PRO A 178 -15.15 -4.54 14.37
C PRO A 178 -15.20 -3.16 15.01
N ILE A 179 -14.44 -2.19 14.51
CA ILE A 179 -14.50 -0.82 15.05
C ILE A 179 -15.90 -0.22 14.84
N LEU A 180 -16.46 -0.37 13.66
CA LEU A 180 -17.80 0.13 13.33
C LEU A 180 -18.88 -0.49 14.23
N LEU A 181 -18.83 -1.79 14.43
CA LEU A 181 -19.81 -2.51 15.25
C LEU A 181 -19.70 -2.17 16.74
N LEU A 182 -18.51 -1.88 17.25
CA LEU A 182 -18.27 -1.57 18.66
C LEU A 182 -18.53 -0.10 19.00
N PHE A 183 -18.12 0.81 18.11
CA PHE A 183 -18.15 2.27 18.40
C PHE A 183 -19.31 2.99 17.69
N GLY A 184 -20.07 2.28 16.84
CA GLY A 184 -21.17 2.86 16.06
C GLY A 184 -20.69 3.60 14.81
N PHE A 185 -21.64 4.18 14.05
CA PHE A 185 -21.33 5.03 12.91
C PHE A 185 -20.89 6.42 13.38
N GLY A 186 -19.97 7.06 12.63
CA GLY A 186 -19.58 8.44 12.88
C GLY A 186 -18.07 8.69 12.85
N THR A 187 -17.68 9.91 13.20
CA THR A 187 -16.29 10.41 13.13
C THR A 187 -15.33 9.66 14.06
N VAL A 188 -15.83 9.06 15.14
CA VAL A 188 -15.00 8.30 16.10
C VAL A 188 -14.45 7.02 15.47
N VAL A 189 -15.22 6.37 14.59
CA VAL A 189 -14.72 5.20 13.83
C VAL A 189 -13.52 5.60 12.99
N GLY A 190 -13.61 6.76 12.31
CA GLY A 190 -12.50 7.35 11.54
C GLY A 190 -11.28 7.65 12.39
N LEU A 191 -11.49 8.20 13.59
CA LEU A 191 -10.44 8.48 14.55
C LEU A 191 -9.69 7.20 14.97
N ILE A 192 -10.44 6.20 15.46
CA ILE A 192 -9.85 4.94 15.96
C ILE A 192 -9.14 4.19 14.84
N ALA A 193 -9.77 4.07 13.69
CA ALA A 193 -9.19 3.44 12.53
C ALA A 193 -7.89 4.13 12.08
N SER A 194 -7.89 5.46 12.07
CA SER A 194 -6.73 6.27 11.75
C SER A 194 -5.58 6.06 12.73
N ILE A 195 -5.88 6.02 14.04
CA ILE A 195 -4.88 5.73 15.07
C ILE A 195 -4.28 4.34 14.88
N LEU A 196 -5.13 3.30 14.72
CA LEU A 196 -4.70 1.91 14.58
C LEU A 196 -3.85 1.66 13.33
N TYR A 197 -4.12 2.36 12.26
CA TYR A 197 -3.33 2.26 11.03
C TYR A 197 -2.02 3.03 11.08
N SER A 198 -1.97 4.12 11.83
CA SER A 198 -0.86 5.07 11.80
C SER A 198 0.17 4.92 12.93
N PHE A 199 -0.14 4.23 14.05
CA PHE A 199 0.87 4.05 15.11
C PHE A 199 2.01 3.06 14.77
N PRO A 200 1.84 2.00 13.92
CA PRO A 200 2.90 1.03 13.65
C PRO A 200 4.19 1.62 13.08
N PRO A 201 4.19 2.54 12.09
CA PRO A 201 5.41 3.20 11.64
C PRO A 201 6.17 3.90 12.76
N MET A 202 5.44 4.56 13.69
CA MET A 202 6.06 5.25 14.81
C MET A 202 6.76 4.27 15.77
N VAL A 203 6.11 3.15 16.11
CA VAL A 203 6.71 2.09 16.95
C VAL A 203 8.01 1.60 16.35
N ARG A 204 8.00 1.21 15.07
CA ARG A 204 9.18 0.66 14.37
C ARG A 204 10.32 1.66 14.31
N ASN A 205 10.02 2.90 13.93
CA ASN A 205 11.04 3.94 13.84
C ASN A 205 11.60 4.33 15.22
N THR A 206 10.81 4.27 16.28
CA THR A 206 11.28 4.51 17.64
C THR A 206 12.23 3.39 18.09
N ILE A 207 11.86 2.12 17.93
CA ILE A 207 12.73 0.98 18.28
C ILE A 207 14.04 1.04 17.48
N LEU A 208 13.92 1.23 16.15
CA LEU A 208 15.06 1.28 15.25
C LEU A 208 15.99 2.46 15.56
N GLY A 209 15.41 3.63 15.82
CA GLY A 209 16.17 4.83 16.17
C GLY A 209 16.98 4.66 17.45
N LEU A 210 16.34 4.14 18.50
CA LEU A 210 17.01 3.91 19.78
C LEU A 210 18.08 2.82 19.69
N LYS A 211 17.86 1.76 18.91
CA LYS A 211 18.87 0.70 18.67
C LYS A 211 20.08 1.16 17.84
N ARG A 212 19.93 2.21 17.04
CA ARG A 212 20.99 2.76 16.21
C ARG A 212 21.80 3.86 16.87
N VAL A 213 21.53 4.19 18.13
CA VAL A 213 22.36 5.16 18.88
C VAL A 213 23.74 4.56 19.05
N PRO A 214 24.82 5.26 18.61
CA PRO A 214 26.18 4.74 18.72
C PRO A 214 26.61 4.54 20.19
N ASP A 215 27.29 3.42 20.45
CA ASP A 215 27.71 3.03 21.82
C ASP A 215 28.59 4.11 22.50
N HIS A 216 29.45 4.78 21.73
CA HIS A 216 30.29 5.85 22.26
C HIS A 216 29.51 7.05 22.84
N ILE A 217 28.28 7.32 22.36
CA ILE A 217 27.40 8.36 22.93
C ILE A 217 26.83 7.88 24.27
N ILE A 218 26.46 6.62 24.35
CA ILE A 218 25.91 6.00 25.57
C ILE A 218 27.02 5.96 26.64
N GLU A 219 28.22 5.49 26.30
CA GLU A 219 29.36 5.39 27.19
C GLU A 219 29.80 6.79 27.69
N SER A 220 29.91 7.77 26.78
CA SER A 220 30.22 9.13 27.15
C SER A 220 29.23 9.75 28.13
N ALA A 221 27.94 9.52 27.95
CA ALA A 221 26.92 10.01 28.86
C ALA A 221 27.00 9.32 30.25
N ILE A 222 27.25 8.00 30.27
CA ILE A 222 27.43 7.26 31.53
C ILE A 222 28.69 7.75 32.28
N MET A 223 29.82 7.92 31.55
CA MET A 223 31.06 8.45 32.14
C MET A 223 30.92 9.89 32.67
N SER A 224 29.98 10.65 32.10
CA SER A 224 29.60 11.99 32.59
C SER A 224 28.69 11.98 33.81
N GLY A 225 28.35 10.78 34.33
CA GLY A 225 27.48 10.63 35.51
C GLY A 225 25.99 10.71 35.23
N ALA A 226 25.56 10.53 33.98
CA ALA A 226 24.17 10.57 33.65
C ALA A 226 23.39 9.39 34.27
N ASN A 227 22.30 9.68 34.96
CA ASN A 227 21.35 8.65 35.41
C ASN A 227 20.51 8.11 34.23
N SER A 228 19.76 7.00 34.42
CA SER A 228 19.00 6.36 33.36
C SER A 228 18.01 7.28 32.66
N LYS A 229 17.37 8.22 33.38
CA LYS A 229 16.45 9.20 32.80
C LYS A 229 17.20 10.24 31.97
N GLN A 230 18.34 10.75 32.46
CA GLN A 230 19.18 11.68 31.73
C GLN A 230 19.80 11.03 30.48
N LEU A 231 20.27 9.79 30.60
CA LEU A 231 20.77 9.00 29.48
C LEU A 231 19.71 8.90 28.37
N PHE A 232 18.48 8.53 28.73
CA PHE A 232 17.40 8.40 27.75
C PHE A 232 17.01 9.75 27.11
N TRP A 233 16.65 10.75 27.96
CA TRP A 233 16.09 12.02 27.47
C TRP A 233 17.12 12.99 26.89
N GLN A 234 18.36 12.99 27.41
CA GLN A 234 19.37 13.99 27.06
C GLN A 234 20.43 13.45 26.08
N ALA A 235 20.65 12.13 26.00
CA ALA A 235 21.62 11.53 25.11
C ALA A 235 20.98 10.69 24.01
N MET A 236 20.20 9.65 24.37
CA MET A 236 19.68 8.71 23.38
C MET A 236 18.60 9.33 22.46
N LEU A 237 17.58 9.95 23.07
CA LEU A 237 16.45 10.52 22.32
C LEU A 237 16.87 11.63 21.35
N PRO A 238 17.73 12.61 21.73
CA PRO A 238 18.24 13.59 20.78
C PRO A 238 19.09 12.99 19.66
N SER A 239 19.83 11.90 19.95
CA SER A 239 20.67 11.23 18.96
C SER A 239 19.86 10.47 17.89
N CYS A 240 18.68 9.97 18.24
CA CYS A 240 17.79 9.29 17.30
C CYS A 240 16.67 10.19 16.73
N LYS A 241 16.72 11.51 16.97
CA LYS A 241 15.70 12.49 16.55
C LYS A 241 15.29 12.34 15.09
N LYS A 242 16.26 12.13 14.17
CA LYS A 242 16.00 11.97 12.75
C LYS A 242 15.08 10.77 12.45
N GLN A 243 15.33 9.63 13.09
CA GLN A 243 14.56 8.43 12.91
C GLN A 243 13.13 8.58 13.48
N ILE A 244 13.01 9.28 14.61
CA ILE A 244 11.72 9.62 15.23
C ILE A 244 10.90 10.53 14.32
N LEU A 245 11.51 11.58 13.76
CA LEU A 245 10.84 12.48 12.82
C LEU A 245 10.39 11.78 11.55
N LEU A 246 11.16 10.79 11.07
CA LEU A 246 10.74 9.92 9.97
C LEU A 246 9.51 9.09 10.37
N GLY A 247 9.49 8.56 11.59
CA GLY A 247 8.33 7.86 12.15
C GLY A 247 7.09 8.75 12.22
N ILE A 248 7.24 9.98 12.69
CA ILE A 248 6.16 10.99 12.72
C ILE A 248 5.61 11.24 11.32
N ASN A 249 6.49 11.49 10.35
CA ASN A 249 6.07 11.74 8.97
C ASN A 249 5.29 10.56 8.38
N GLN A 250 5.80 9.34 8.53
CA GLN A 250 5.13 8.13 8.04
C GLN A 250 3.78 7.89 8.73
N SER A 251 3.70 8.12 10.04
CA SER A 251 2.45 8.02 10.80
C SER A 251 1.43 9.06 10.35
N THR A 252 1.87 10.30 10.08
CA THR A 252 0.99 11.37 9.59
C THR A 252 0.39 11.02 8.22
N MET A 253 1.20 10.49 7.30
CA MET A 253 0.72 10.07 5.98
C MET A 253 -0.24 8.89 6.07
N ALA A 254 0.07 7.91 6.94
CA ALA A 254 -0.80 6.78 7.18
C ALA A 254 -2.15 7.22 7.77
N ALA A 255 -2.13 8.13 8.76
CA ALA A 255 -3.34 8.67 9.38
C ALA A 255 -4.24 9.38 8.36
N LEU A 256 -3.67 10.26 7.53
CA LEU A 256 -4.41 10.98 6.52
C LEU A 256 -5.08 10.03 5.50
N SER A 257 -4.34 9.02 5.02
CA SER A 257 -4.90 8.02 4.11
C SER A 257 -6.07 7.27 4.75
N MET A 258 -5.96 6.93 6.04
CA MET A 258 -6.99 6.18 6.74
C MET A 258 -8.22 7.02 7.10
N VAL A 259 -8.04 8.30 7.44
CA VAL A 259 -9.17 9.24 7.69
C VAL A 259 -10.08 9.29 6.47
N ILE A 260 -9.51 9.39 5.28
CA ILE A 260 -10.29 9.43 4.04
C ILE A 260 -11.06 8.13 3.79
N ILE A 261 -10.40 6.97 4.02
CA ILE A 261 -11.03 5.66 3.88
C ILE A 261 -12.18 5.50 4.90
N ALA A 262 -11.95 5.95 6.12
CA ALA A 262 -12.93 5.85 7.19
C ALA A 262 -14.13 6.79 7.00
N ALA A 263 -13.93 7.98 6.42
CA ALA A 263 -15.00 8.91 6.05
C ALA A 263 -15.98 8.28 5.05
N ILE A 264 -15.47 7.46 4.12
CA ILE A 264 -16.28 6.72 3.15
C ILE A 264 -17.28 5.77 3.85
N ILE A 265 -16.90 5.21 4.98
CA ILE A 265 -17.66 4.17 5.69
C ILE A 265 -18.46 4.77 6.83
N GLY A 266 -17.89 5.76 7.53
CA GLY A 266 -18.52 6.40 8.69
C GLY A 266 -19.69 7.33 8.35
N GLY A 267 -19.89 7.67 7.08
CA GLY A 267 -21.00 8.54 6.65
C GLY A 267 -20.91 9.97 7.20
N THR A 268 -19.71 10.47 7.37
CA THR A 268 -19.45 11.81 7.91
C THR A 268 -19.40 12.86 6.79
N ALA A 269 -19.70 14.12 7.10
CA ALA A 269 -19.61 15.23 6.16
C ALA A 269 -18.14 15.68 5.93
N ASP A 270 -17.30 14.71 5.57
CA ASP A 270 -15.87 14.88 5.31
C ASP A 270 -15.59 14.86 3.81
N ILE A 271 -14.43 15.36 3.40
CA ILE A 271 -14.02 15.41 2.00
C ILE A 271 -13.97 14.02 1.33
N GLY A 272 -13.67 12.95 2.09
CA GLY A 272 -13.66 11.57 1.60
C GLY A 272 -15.05 11.07 1.19
N TRP A 273 -16.09 11.45 1.92
CA TRP A 273 -17.48 11.15 1.57
C TRP A 273 -17.92 11.81 0.27
N GLU A 274 -17.57 13.08 0.07
CA GLU A 274 -17.88 13.81 -1.15
C GLU A 274 -17.28 13.14 -2.40
N VAL A 275 -16.04 12.69 -2.32
CA VAL A 275 -15.41 11.95 -3.43
C VAL A 275 -16.20 10.70 -3.78
N LEU A 276 -16.57 9.87 -2.77
CA LEU A 276 -17.32 8.65 -3.00
C LEU A 276 -18.71 8.94 -3.59
N TYR A 277 -19.38 9.96 -3.07
CA TYR A 277 -20.69 10.40 -3.54
C TYR A 277 -20.67 10.73 -5.03
N TYR A 278 -19.70 11.55 -5.48
CA TYR A 278 -19.59 11.92 -6.89
C TYR A 278 -19.12 10.76 -7.79
N ILE A 279 -18.28 9.86 -7.28
CA ILE A 279 -17.92 8.65 -8.04
C ILE A 279 -19.14 7.78 -8.27
N ARG A 280 -19.98 7.55 -7.25
CA ARG A 280 -21.22 6.77 -7.39
C ARG A 280 -22.22 7.39 -8.35
N LYS A 281 -22.25 8.73 -8.41
CA LYS A 281 -23.08 9.48 -9.38
C LYS A 281 -22.46 9.54 -10.78
N ALA A 282 -21.23 9.07 -10.97
CA ALA A 282 -20.45 9.19 -12.20
C ALA A 282 -20.23 10.66 -12.65
N GLU A 283 -20.18 11.60 -11.69
CA GLU A 283 -19.88 13.01 -11.92
C GLU A 283 -18.37 13.23 -11.91
N VAL A 284 -17.77 13.17 -13.09
CA VAL A 284 -16.30 13.16 -13.30
C VAL A 284 -15.63 14.41 -12.75
N GLY A 285 -16.15 15.59 -13.15
CA GLY A 285 -15.54 16.87 -12.79
C GLY A 285 -15.54 17.11 -11.29
N GLN A 286 -16.67 16.85 -10.63
CA GLN A 286 -16.78 16.98 -9.18
C GLN A 286 -15.84 16.03 -8.46
N SER A 287 -15.82 14.75 -8.85
CA SER A 287 -14.92 13.76 -8.26
C SER A 287 -13.45 14.15 -8.39
N LEU A 288 -13.03 14.66 -9.56
CA LEU A 288 -11.65 15.10 -9.80
C LEU A 288 -11.30 16.34 -8.99
N VAL A 289 -12.21 17.31 -8.93
CA VAL A 289 -12.03 18.55 -8.17
C VAL A 289 -11.87 18.25 -6.67
N VAL A 290 -12.78 17.45 -6.10
CA VAL A 290 -12.70 17.05 -4.69
C VAL A 290 -11.48 16.15 -4.43
N GLY A 291 -11.18 15.24 -5.35
CA GLY A 291 -9.97 14.41 -5.28
C GLY A 291 -8.69 15.24 -5.28
N LEU A 292 -8.64 16.32 -6.05
CA LEU A 292 -7.51 17.25 -6.06
C LEU A 292 -7.39 18.01 -4.73
N VAL A 293 -8.50 18.40 -4.09
CA VAL A 293 -8.49 19.00 -2.75
C VAL A 293 -7.81 18.07 -1.74
N ILE A 294 -8.22 16.79 -1.73
CA ILE A 294 -7.60 15.78 -0.86
C ILE A 294 -6.11 15.63 -1.15
N ALA A 295 -5.74 15.52 -2.43
CA ALA A 295 -4.34 15.37 -2.83
C ALA A 295 -3.49 16.56 -2.40
N LEU A 296 -3.99 17.80 -2.60
CA LEU A 296 -3.30 19.02 -2.18
C LEU A 296 -3.14 19.08 -0.66
N MET A 297 -4.17 18.74 0.11
CA MET A 297 -4.09 18.68 1.56
C MET A 297 -3.04 17.66 2.02
N ALA A 298 -3.01 16.47 1.41
CA ALA A 298 -2.02 15.44 1.68
C ALA A 298 -0.60 15.94 1.39
N ILE A 299 -0.39 16.56 0.23
CA ILE A 299 0.93 17.08 -0.18
C ILE A 299 1.39 18.21 0.76
N ILE A 300 0.49 19.12 1.17
CA ILE A 300 0.83 20.20 2.13
C ILE A 300 1.33 19.60 3.44
N ILE A 301 0.58 18.66 4.02
CA ILE A 301 0.93 18.03 5.30
C ILE A 301 2.24 17.25 5.19
N ASP A 302 2.42 16.48 4.11
CA ASP A 302 3.66 15.72 3.87
C ASP A 302 4.86 16.65 3.74
N ARG A 303 4.77 17.69 2.92
CA ARG A 303 5.90 18.60 2.68
C ARG A 303 6.26 19.41 3.93
N ILE A 304 5.29 19.80 4.73
CA ILE A 304 5.53 20.50 6.01
C ILE A 304 6.25 19.55 6.99
N THR A 305 5.74 18.35 7.18
CA THR A 305 6.32 17.38 8.13
C THR A 305 7.70 16.90 7.70
N SER A 306 7.88 16.58 6.42
CA SER A 306 9.17 16.21 5.82
C SER A 306 10.21 17.35 5.90
N GLY A 307 9.75 18.59 5.66
CA GLY A 307 10.61 19.77 5.75
C GLY A 307 11.20 19.98 7.16
N PHE A 308 10.37 19.81 8.19
CA PHE A 308 10.85 19.85 9.57
C PHE A 308 11.84 18.72 9.88
N ALA A 309 11.59 17.51 9.35
CA ALA A 309 12.49 16.39 9.52
C ALA A 309 13.87 16.64 8.90
N LEU A 310 13.92 17.19 7.67
CA LEU A 310 15.16 17.49 6.96
C LEU A 310 15.93 18.69 7.57
N LYS A 311 15.21 19.70 8.07
CA LYS A 311 15.83 20.89 8.67
C LYS A 311 16.59 20.55 9.95
N SER A 312 16.13 19.57 10.70
CA SER A 312 16.79 19.07 11.91
C SER A 312 18.22 18.55 11.67
N ASP A 313 18.60 18.19 10.44
CA ASP A 313 19.95 17.71 10.09
C ASP A 313 20.95 18.87 9.89
N LYS A 314 20.49 20.04 9.44
CA LYS A 314 21.36 21.18 9.12
C LYS A 314 21.72 22.06 10.33
N GLU A 315 21.02 21.90 11.45
CA GLU A 315 21.07 22.83 12.57
C GLU A 315 22.17 22.57 13.61
N LYS A 316 23.15 21.67 13.36
CA LYS A 316 24.28 21.47 14.31
C LYS A 316 25.18 22.70 14.54
N LYS A 317 24.99 23.81 13.80
CA LYS A 317 25.85 25.01 13.86
C LYS A 317 25.23 26.27 14.48
N SER A 318 23.98 26.25 14.97
CA SER A 318 23.37 27.53 15.40
C SER A 318 22.44 27.46 16.62
N LEU A 319 22.86 26.78 17.67
CA LEU A 319 22.06 26.67 18.91
C LEU A 319 21.78 28.01 19.63
N GLU A 320 22.67 29.01 19.52
CA GLU A 320 22.48 30.32 20.14
C GLU A 320 21.60 31.28 19.32
N PHE A 321 21.69 31.24 18.01
CA PHE A 321 20.87 32.09 17.13
C PHE A 321 19.36 31.71 17.20
N PHE A 322 19.05 30.46 17.51
CA PHE A 322 17.67 29.93 17.53
C PHE A 322 16.85 30.32 18.74
N LYS A 323 17.43 30.57 19.90
CA LYS A 323 16.66 30.90 21.11
C LYS A 323 15.94 32.24 20.98
N ASN A 324 16.62 33.24 20.44
CA ASN A 324 16.03 34.56 20.19
C ASN A 324 15.15 34.60 18.93
N PHE A 325 15.51 33.82 17.91
CA PHE A 325 14.79 33.75 16.64
C PHE A 325 13.44 33.02 16.75
N ARG A 326 13.35 31.98 17.58
CA ARG A 326 12.15 31.18 17.81
C ARG A 326 11.02 31.98 18.50
N MET A 327 11.37 32.83 19.45
CA MET A 327 10.41 33.73 20.10
C MET A 327 9.82 34.76 19.11
N ASN A 328 10.66 35.31 18.23
CA ASN A 328 10.22 36.31 17.25
C ASN A 328 9.27 35.76 16.19
N TYR A 329 9.45 34.50 15.72
CA TYR A 329 8.53 33.90 14.75
C TYR A 329 7.21 33.49 15.37
N LEU A 330 7.20 32.97 16.60
CA LEU A 330 5.97 32.61 17.29
C LEU A 330 5.14 33.88 17.59
N SER A 331 5.79 34.96 18.05
CA SER A 331 5.13 36.24 18.31
C SER A 331 4.59 36.86 17.00
N LEU A 332 5.34 36.73 15.90
CA LEU A 332 4.90 37.20 14.59
C LEU A 332 3.68 36.41 14.07
N ALA A 333 3.70 35.09 14.23
CA ALA A 333 2.55 34.24 13.88
C ALA A 333 1.31 34.59 14.68
N ILE A 334 1.45 34.75 16.00
CA ILE A 334 0.34 35.12 16.88
C ILE A 334 -0.17 36.53 16.55
N ALA A 335 0.73 37.52 16.43
CA ALA A 335 0.34 38.87 16.09
C ALA A 335 -0.34 38.97 14.71
N GLY A 336 0.21 38.30 13.70
CA GLY A 336 -0.38 38.22 12.37
C GLY A 336 -1.75 37.53 12.39
N SER A 337 -1.91 36.44 13.14
CA SER A 337 -3.21 35.77 13.28
C SER A 337 -4.25 36.65 13.97
N ILE A 338 -3.87 37.33 15.06
CA ILE A 338 -4.79 38.26 15.76
C ILE A 338 -5.17 39.42 14.84
N LEU A 339 -4.21 40.01 14.12
CA LEU A 339 -4.47 41.11 13.19
C LEU A 339 -5.44 40.66 12.08
N LEU A 340 -5.19 39.50 11.45
CA LEU A 340 -6.05 38.96 10.42
C LEU A 340 -7.43 38.59 10.96
N PHE A 341 -7.51 38.04 12.16
CA PHE A 341 -8.78 37.77 12.83
C PHE A 341 -9.61 39.01 13.04
N LEU A 342 -8.98 40.08 13.51
CA LEU A 342 -9.67 41.38 13.69
C LEU A 342 -10.12 41.97 12.35
N ILE A 343 -9.29 41.94 11.31
CA ILE A 343 -9.63 42.41 9.97
C ILE A 343 -10.78 41.57 9.38
N ALA A 344 -10.75 40.26 9.53
CA ALA A 344 -11.80 39.40 9.00
C ALA A 344 -13.18 39.70 9.58
N ARG A 345 -13.26 40.11 10.83
CA ARG A 345 -14.55 40.52 11.44
C ARG A 345 -15.17 41.81 10.84
N PHE A 346 -14.37 42.62 10.16
CA PHE A 346 -14.89 43.79 9.44
C PHE A 346 -15.34 43.48 8.01
N PHE A 347 -14.84 42.38 7.42
CA PHE A 347 -15.13 41.99 6.04
C PHE A 347 -15.73 40.61 6.02
N VAL A 348 -17.03 40.47 5.81
CA VAL A 348 -17.76 39.19 5.76
C VAL A 348 -17.11 38.17 4.82
N VAL A 349 -16.55 38.63 3.68
CA VAL A 349 -15.86 37.77 2.70
C VAL A 349 -14.59 37.11 3.27
N LEU A 350 -13.95 37.74 4.26
CA LEU A 350 -12.75 37.20 4.90
C LEU A 350 -13.09 36.29 6.10
N ASP A 351 -14.28 36.43 6.66
CA ASP A 351 -14.80 35.57 7.72
C ASP A 351 -15.32 34.25 7.11
N ASP A 352 -16.31 34.38 6.21
CA ASP A 352 -16.89 33.28 5.45
C ASP A 352 -16.81 33.54 3.95
N TRP A 353 -16.37 32.57 3.17
CA TRP A 353 -16.30 32.66 1.73
C TRP A 353 -17.72 32.59 1.14
N PRO A 354 -18.22 33.65 0.45
CA PRO A 354 -19.55 33.61 -0.13
C PRO A 354 -19.66 32.53 -1.22
N TYR A 355 -20.66 31.68 -1.13
CA TYR A 355 -20.91 30.60 -2.10
C TYR A 355 -21.03 31.13 -3.55
N ASN A 356 -21.52 32.33 -3.73
CA ASN A 356 -21.66 32.99 -5.04
C ASN A 356 -20.31 33.33 -5.72
N LEU A 357 -19.22 33.34 -4.95
CA LEU A 357 -17.86 33.54 -5.46
C LEU A 357 -17.10 32.22 -5.72
N SER A 358 -17.73 31.11 -5.41
CA SER A 358 -17.14 29.80 -5.68
C SER A 358 -17.11 29.51 -7.18
N VAL A 359 -15.97 29.03 -7.66
CA VAL A 359 -15.74 28.79 -9.09
C VAL A 359 -16.09 27.33 -9.41
N TRP A 360 -17.15 27.14 -10.15
CA TRP A 360 -17.63 25.79 -10.55
C TRP A 360 -16.88 25.29 -11.80
N VAL A 361 -15.62 24.89 -11.62
CA VAL A 361 -14.78 24.35 -12.70
C VAL A 361 -15.24 22.96 -13.12
N SER A 362 -16.01 22.27 -12.29
CA SER A 362 -16.44 20.89 -12.50
C SER A 362 -17.24 20.68 -13.79
N SER A 363 -18.08 21.65 -14.19
CA SER A 363 -18.82 21.58 -15.45
C SER A 363 -17.91 21.58 -16.67
N TYR A 364 -16.92 22.47 -16.70
CA TYR A 364 -15.91 22.51 -17.78
C TYR A 364 -15.07 21.23 -17.85
N ILE A 365 -14.73 20.64 -16.68
CA ILE A 365 -14.02 19.37 -16.63
C ILE A 365 -14.92 18.25 -17.15
N ASN A 366 -16.20 18.23 -16.79
CA ASN A 366 -17.17 17.25 -17.29
C ASN A 366 -17.26 17.32 -18.82
N ASP A 367 -17.48 18.50 -19.38
CA ASP A 367 -17.63 18.70 -20.82
C ASP A 367 -16.35 18.33 -21.58
N SER A 368 -15.20 18.76 -21.06
CA SER A 368 -13.89 18.43 -21.64
C SER A 368 -13.61 16.94 -21.58
N PHE A 369 -13.91 16.31 -20.47
CA PHE A 369 -13.74 14.87 -20.26
C PHE A 369 -14.70 14.06 -21.13
N GLU A 370 -15.96 14.45 -21.21
CA GLU A 370 -16.93 13.82 -22.07
C GLU A 370 -16.53 13.90 -23.57
N THR A 371 -16.03 15.06 -23.99
CA THR A 371 -15.48 15.28 -25.33
C THR A 371 -14.28 14.37 -25.57
N PHE A 372 -13.35 14.29 -24.61
CA PHE A 372 -12.19 13.40 -24.69
C PHE A 372 -12.65 11.93 -24.80
N VAL A 373 -13.55 11.47 -23.95
CA VAL A 373 -14.06 10.09 -23.98
C VAL A 373 -14.81 9.80 -25.29
N LYS A 374 -15.59 10.75 -25.81
CA LYS A 374 -16.26 10.60 -27.11
C LYS A 374 -15.25 10.51 -28.26
N THR A 375 -14.23 11.36 -28.26
CA THR A 375 -13.20 11.40 -29.29
C THR A 375 -12.38 10.11 -29.32
N PHE A 376 -11.94 9.63 -28.15
CA PHE A 376 -11.09 8.44 -28.02
C PHE A 376 -11.86 7.18 -27.61
N ARG A 377 -13.16 7.14 -27.85
CA ARG A 377 -14.04 6.03 -27.42
C ARG A 377 -13.59 4.68 -27.98
N THR A 378 -13.16 4.68 -29.22
CA THR A 378 -12.73 3.45 -29.92
C THR A 378 -11.45 2.91 -29.33
N GLU A 379 -10.46 3.77 -29.12
CA GLU A 379 -9.13 3.43 -28.60
C GLU A 379 -9.24 2.96 -27.13
N ILE A 380 -10.02 3.68 -26.32
CA ILE A 380 -10.28 3.32 -24.92
C ILE A 380 -10.95 1.94 -24.85
N LYS A 381 -11.97 1.70 -25.68
CA LYS A 381 -12.66 0.41 -25.76
C LYS A 381 -11.73 -0.70 -26.24
N GLN A 382 -10.92 -0.44 -27.28
CA GLN A 382 -9.96 -1.40 -27.81
C GLN A 382 -8.91 -1.77 -26.77
N LEU A 383 -8.31 -0.79 -26.09
CA LEU A 383 -7.34 -1.04 -25.02
C LEU A 383 -7.92 -1.94 -23.93
N LYS A 384 -9.12 -1.61 -23.45
CA LYS A 384 -9.82 -2.43 -22.45
C LYS A 384 -10.08 -3.84 -22.97
N THR A 385 -10.62 -3.97 -24.16
CA THR A 385 -11.01 -5.25 -24.77
C THR A 385 -9.80 -6.13 -25.03
N TYR A 386 -8.71 -5.58 -25.62
CA TYR A 386 -7.51 -6.35 -25.88
C TYR A 386 -6.83 -6.80 -24.59
N THR A 387 -6.70 -5.94 -23.62
CA THR A 387 -6.14 -6.33 -22.32
C THR A 387 -6.98 -7.41 -21.66
N LEU A 388 -8.31 -7.25 -21.68
CA LEU A 388 -9.23 -8.25 -21.12
C LEU A 388 -9.11 -9.60 -21.84
N PHE A 389 -9.14 -9.63 -23.17
CA PHE A 389 -9.18 -10.87 -23.94
C PHE A 389 -7.83 -11.56 -24.03
N PHE A 390 -6.72 -10.80 -24.15
CA PHE A 390 -5.40 -11.38 -24.39
C PHE A 390 -4.55 -11.56 -23.13
N ILE A 391 -4.84 -10.85 -22.05
CA ILE A 391 -4.06 -10.92 -20.82
C ILE A 391 -4.90 -11.44 -19.65
N MET A 392 -6.05 -10.76 -19.38
CA MET A 392 -6.80 -11.02 -18.16
C MET A 392 -7.58 -12.34 -18.20
N LEU A 393 -8.34 -12.59 -19.25
CA LEU A 393 -9.10 -13.84 -19.39
C LEU A 393 -8.21 -15.09 -19.44
N PRO A 394 -7.15 -15.16 -20.25
CA PRO A 394 -6.27 -16.33 -20.26
C PRO A 394 -5.62 -16.62 -18.90
N THR A 395 -5.28 -15.60 -18.15
CA THR A 395 -4.69 -15.77 -16.82
C THR A 395 -5.75 -16.19 -15.78
N LYS A 396 -6.97 -15.67 -15.90
CA LYS A 396 -8.08 -15.97 -14.98
C LYS A 396 -8.63 -17.37 -15.22
N ILE A 397 -9.16 -17.64 -16.44
CA ILE A 397 -9.92 -18.86 -16.78
C ILE A 397 -9.17 -19.81 -17.72
N GLY A 398 -7.94 -19.43 -18.13
CA GLY A 398 -7.10 -20.22 -19.02
C GLY A 398 -7.41 -20.05 -20.52
N PHE A 399 -6.44 -20.39 -21.37
CA PHE A 399 -6.63 -20.40 -22.82
C PHE A 399 -7.76 -21.32 -23.28
N GLN A 400 -7.98 -22.42 -22.56
CA GLN A 400 -9.03 -23.39 -22.89
C GLN A 400 -10.41 -22.75 -22.97
N GLU A 401 -10.73 -21.83 -22.09
CA GLU A 401 -12.04 -21.16 -22.04
C GLU A 401 -12.00 -19.72 -22.59
N ALA A 402 -10.86 -19.05 -22.44
CA ALA A 402 -10.70 -17.68 -22.93
C ALA A 402 -10.72 -17.57 -24.45
N VAL A 403 -10.23 -18.60 -25.17
CA VAL A 403 -10.17 -18.60 -26.64
C VAL A 403 -11.49 -19.09 -27.23
N SER A 404 -12.25 -18.16 -27.78
CA SER A 404 -13.53 -18.40 -28.43
C SER A 404 -13.65 -17.54 -29.68
N PRO A 405 -14.60 -17.85 -30.60
CA PRO A 405 -14.85 -17.01 -31.77
C PRO A 405 -15.18 -15.56 -31.44
N PHE A 406 -15.76 -15.31 -30.27
CA PHE A 406 -16.10 -13.96 -29.80
C PHE A 406 -14.87 -13.18 -29.27
N THR A 407 -13.94 -13.85 -28.62
CA THR A 407 -12.79 -13.18 -27.96
C THR A 407 -11.56 -13.11 -28.86
N TRP A 408 -11.20 -14.25 -29.48
CA TRP A 408 -9.98 -14.41 -30.31
C TRP A 408 -10.25 -14.56 -31.79
N GLY A 409 -11.55 -14.64 -32.21
CA GLY A 409 -11.93 -14.80 -33.61
C GLY A 409 -11.89 -16.24 -34.12
N PHE A 410 -11.44 -17.21 -33.32
CA PHE A 410 -11.39 -18.62 -33.67
C PHE A 410 -11.72 -19.54 -32.48
N LYS A 411 -12.09 -20.79 -32.77
CA LYS A 411 -12.30 -21.82 -31.78
C LYS A 411 -11.01 -22.64 -31.56
N LEU A 412 -10.74 -22.99 -30.33
CA LEU A 412 -9.55 -23.78 -29.97
C LEU A 412 -9.74 -25.25 -30.39
N GLU A 413 -9.27 -25.60 -31.59
CA GLU A 413 -9.27 -26.96 -32.14
C GLU A 413 -8.10 -27.80 -31.62
N ILE A 414 -8.13 -29.13 -31.88
CA ILE A 414 -7.10 -30.07 -31.44
C ILE A 414 -5.72 -29.66 -31.97
N VAL A 415 -5.65 -29.16 -33.21
CA VAL A 415 -4.38 -28.70 -33.82
C VAL A 415 -3.75 -27.56 -33.03
N HIS A 416 -4.54 -26.59 -32.61
CA HIS A 416 -4.06 -25.44 -31.81
C HIS A 416 -3.56 -25.90 -30.42
N LYS A 417 -4.28 -26.87 -29.81
CA LYS A 417 -3.88 -27.44 -28.51
C LYS A 417 -2.55 -28.18 -28.63
N VAL A 418 -2.42 -29.04 -29.64
CA VAL A 418 -1.18 -29.79 -29.91
C VAL A 418 -0.01 -28.82 -30.15
N PHE A 419 -0.21 -27.79 -30.96
CA PHE A 419 0.81 -26.78 -31.21
C PHE A 419 1.23 -26.05 -29.94
N TYR A 420 0.27 -25.66 -29.10
CA TYR A 420 0.52 -25.01 -27.82
C TYR A 420 1.37 -25.90 -26.91
N PHE A 421 0.94 -27.12 -26.64
CA PHE A 421 1.67 -28.03 -25.75
C PHE A 421 3.04 -28.42 -26.32
N ALA A 422 3.12 -28.68 -27.63
CA ALA A 422 4.37 -29.03 -28.27
C ALA A 422 5.41 -27.89 -28.22
N SER A 423 4.99 -26.64 -28.48
CA SER A 423 5.89 -25.49 -28.45
C SER A 423 6.47 -25.24 -27.04
N PHE A 424 5.64 -25.27 -26.01
CA PHE A 424 6.11 -25.14 -24.62
C PHE A 424 6.97 -26.32 -24.18
N PHE A 425 6.62 -27.53 -24.60
CA PHE A 425 7.38 -28.73 -24.28
C PHE A 425 8.78 -28.73 -24.95
N ILE A 426 8.85 -28.39 -26.23
CA ILE A 426 10.12 -28.26 -26.96
C ILE A 426 10.99 -27.16 -26.31
N LEU A 427 10.39 -26.01 -25.98
CA LEU A 427 11.10 -24.96 -25.30
C LEU A 427 11.62 -25.40 -23.92
N SER A 428 10.82 -26.13 -23.17
CA SER A 428 11.23 -26.66 -21.87
C SER A 428 12.39 -27.65 -21.98
N LEU A 429 12.33 -28.59 -22.95
CA LEU A 429 13.41 -29.55 -23.21
C LEU A 429 14.71 -28.87 -23.66
N TRP A 430 14.63 -27.77 -24.41
CA TRP A 430 15.82 -27.01 -24.78
C TRP A 430 16.55 -26.44 -23.55
N PHE A 431 15.81 -25.94 -22.55
CA PHE A 431 16.41 -25.48 -21.28
C PHE A 431 16.93 -26.63 -20.43
N LEU A 432 16.26 -27.78 -20.44
CA LEU A 432 16.75 -28.99 -19.76
C LEU A 432 18.10 -29.44 -20.34
N LYS A 433 18.24 -29.47 -21.69
CA LYS A 433 19.48 -29.78 -22.38
C LYS A 433 20.62 -28.81 -21.99
N ASN A 434 20.29 -27.55 -21.76
CA ASN A 434 21.23 -26.51 -21.31
C ASN A 434 21.49 -26.53 -19.79
N LYS A 435 21.10 -27.60 -19.08
CA LYS A 435 21.25 -27.77 -17.61
C LYS A 435 20.58 -26.68 -16.78
N ASN A 436 19.56 -26.00 -17.30
CA ASN A 436 18.78 -24.97 -16.60
C ASN A 436 17.45 -25.57 -16.07
N ASN A 437 17.54 -26.51 -15.14
CA ASN A 437 16.38 -27.24 -14.60
C ASN A 437 15.30 -26.31 -14.01
N ASN A 438 15.68 -25.15 -13.50
CA ASN A 438 14.74 -24.19 -12.95
C ASN A 438 13.82 -23.58 -14.00
N ILE A 439 14.40 -23.20 -15.14
CA ILE A 439 13.64 -22.61 -16.24
C ILE A 439 12.76 -23.68 -16.87
N PHE A 440 13.27 -24.92 -16.97
CA PHE A 440 12.48 -26.08 -17.42
C PHE A 440 11.19 -26.25 -16.60
N ILE A 441 11.30 -26.31 -15.27
CA ILE A 441 10.15 -26.47 -14.38
C ILE A 441 9.21 -25.26 -14.49
N PHE A 442 9.77 -24.04 -14.50
CA PHE A 442 8.98 -22.81 -14.62
C PHE A 442 8.16 -22.78 -15.92
N ILE A 443 8.72 -23.19 -17.05
CA ILE A 443 8.01 -23.23 -18.34
C ILE A 443 6.89 -24.28 -18.31
N LEU A 444 7.11 -25.45 -17.71
CA LEU A 444 6.07 -26.46 -17.56
C LEU A 444 4.91 -25.99 -16.67
N LEU A 445 5.22 -25.35 -15.55
CA LEU A 445 4.19 -24.78 -14.68
C LEU A 445 3.44 -23.64 -15.40
N LEU A 446 4.17 -22.75 -16.09
CA LEU A 446 3.57 -21.66 -16.85
C LEU A 446 2.64 -22.17 -17.97
N MET A 447 3.04 -23.26 -18.66
CA MET A 447 2.20 -23.91 -19.66
C MET A 447 0.85 -24.36 -19.07
N ILE A 448 0.90 -25.04 -17.90
CA ILE A 448 -0.31 -25.52 -17.24
C ILE A 448 -1.16 -24.34 -16.76
N PHE A 449 -0.56 -23.36 -16.07
CA PHE A 449 -1.28 -22.17 -15.57
C PHE A 449 -1.95 -21.34 -16.68
N LEU A 450 -1.28 -21.12 -17.80
CA LEU A 450 -1.86 -20.37 -18.91
C LEU A 450 -2.97 -21.15 -19.63
N TYR A 451 -2.85 -22.49 -19.69
CA TYR A 451 -3.87 -23.30 -20.36
C TYR A 451 -5.17 -23.42 -19.58
N PHE A 452 -5.08 -23.69 -18.26
CA PHE A 452 -6.23 -23.92 -17.40
C PHE A 452 -6.70 -22.67 -16.66
N GLY A 453 -5.84 -21.65 -16.53
CA GLY A 453 -6.11 -20.46 -15.73
C GLY A 453 -6.08 -20.70 -14.22
N LEU A 454 -5.87 -19.63 -13.46
CA LEU A 454 -5.69 -19.76 -12.01
C LEU A 454 -6.98 -20.21 -11.28
N THR A 455 -8.15 -19.76 -11.74
CA THR A 455 -9.44 -20.05 -11.09
C THR A 455 -9.97 -21.45 -11.39
N HIS A 456 -9.52 -22.08 -12.49
CA HIS A 456 -9.93 -23.44 -12.87
C HIS A 456 -8.92 -24.53 -12.48
N MET A 457 -7.80 -24.13 -11.84
CA MET A 457 -6.87 -25.10 -11.27
C MET A 457 -7.47 -25.77 -10.04
N PRO A 458 -7.35 -27.12 -9.93
CA PRO A 458 -7.77 -27.85 -8.75
C PRO A 458 -7.10 -27.29 -7.48
N TRP A 459 -7.90 -27.01 -6.45
CA TRP A 459 -7.37 -26.47 -5.19
C TRP A 459 -6.27 -27.33 -4.54
N PRO A 460 -6.32 -28.69 -4.58
CA PRO A 460 -5.26 -29.52 -4.03
C PRO A 460 -3.93 -29.33 -4.78
N SER A 461 -3.98 -29.14 -6.11
CA SER A 461 -2.80 -28.89 -6.93
C SER A 461 -2.09 -27.60 -6.54
N LEU A 462 -2.85 -26.50 -6.44
CA LEU A 462 -2.30 -25.19 -6.04
C LEU A 462 -1.73 -25.23 -4.62
N LEU A 463 -2.43 -25.89 -3.70
CA LEU A 463 -1.96 -26.06 -2.34
C LEU A 463 -0.61 -26.81 -2.29
N LEU A 464 -0.47 -27.89 -3.07
CA LEU A 464 0.78 -28.64 -3.18
C LEU A 464 1.90 -27.84 -3.83
N ILE A 465 1.61 -27.14 -4.95
CA ILE A 465 2.60 -26.34 -5.69
C ILE A 465 3.15 -25.22 -4.79
N TYR A 466 2.28 -24.44 -4.14
CA TYR A 466 2.72 -23.34 -3.29
C TYR A 466 3.44 -23.81 -2.02
N SER A 467 2.97 -24.90 -1.40
CA SER A 467 3.61 -25.43 -0.19
C SER A 467 4.99 -26.03 -0.51
N PHE A 468 5.12 -26.72 -1.64
CA PHE A 468 6.42 -27.28 -2.06
C PHE A 468 7.40 -26.19 -2.48
N PHE A 469 6.92 -25.14 -3.16
CA PHE A 469 7.73 -23.96 -3.47
C PHE A 469 8.23 -23.28 -2.21
N ALA A 470 7.36 -23.10 -1.22
CA ALA A 470 7.72 -22.56 0.08
C ALA A 470 8.75 -23.43 0.82
N TRP A 471 8.63 -24.77 0.69
CA TRP A 471 9.64 -25.69 1.24
C TRP A 471 11.02 -25.48 0.65
N GLN A 472 11.12 -25.37 -0.65
CA GLN A 472 12.41 -25.14 -1.31
C GLN A 472 13.04 -23.81 -0.94
N VAL A 473 12.20 -22.77 -0.80
CA VAL A 473 12.66 -21.43 -0.48
C VAL A 473 13.04 -21.29 1.00
N GLY A 474 12.17 -21.69 1.93
CA GLY A 474 12.30 -21.41 3.35
C GLY A 474 12.31 -22.63 4.28
N GLY A 475 12.34 -23.85 3.69
CA GLY A 475 12.35 -25.08 4.47
C GLY A 475 10.97 -25.47 5.02
N TYR A 476 10.95 -26.51 5.87
CA TYR A 476 9.70 -27.13 6.31
C TYR A 476 8.77 -26.20 7.10
N LYS A 477 9.30 -25.25 7.86
CA LYS A 477 8.47 -24.30 8.66
C LYS A 477 7.64 -23.40 7.76
N LEU A 478 8.25 -22.87 6.70
CA LEU A 478 7.54 -22.04 5.73
C LEU A 478 6.54 -22.86 4.92
N ALA A 479 6.90 -24.10 4.56
CA ALA A 479 6.00 -25.02 3.87
C ALA A 479 4.75 -25.34 4.69
N LEU A 480 4.91 -25.70 5.96
CA LEU A 480 3.79 -25.97 6.86
C LEU A 480 2.91 -24.73 7.06
N GLY A 481 3.52 -23.55 7.26
CA GLY A 481 2.78 -22.30 7.36
C GLY A 481 1.96 -22.00 6.10
N THR A 482 2.53 -22.24 4.91
CA THR A 482 1.85 -22.10 3.63
C THR A 482 0.72 -23.12 3.48
N PHE A 483 0.98 -24.38 3.80
CA PHE A 483 -0.01 -25.45 3.70
C PHE A 483 -1.22 -25.20 4.61
N PHE A 484 -1.00 -24.88 5.88
CA PHE A 484 -2.10 -24.61 6.81
C PHE A 484 -2.79 -23.28 6.51
N GLY A 485 -2.04 -22.26 6.09
CA GLY A 485 -2.64 -20.97 5.70
C GLY A 485 -3.56 -21.07 4.49
N LEU A 486 -3.10 -21.72 3.41
CA LEU A 486 -3.92 -21.95 2.24
C LEU A 486 -5.04 -22.96 2.53
N GLY A 487 -4.76 -24.01 3.33
CA GLY A 487 -5.75 -24.96 3.80
C GLY A 487 -6.88 -24.30 4.59
N PHE A 488 -6.57 -23.31 5.43
CA PHE A 488 -7.58 -22.51 6.12
C PHE A 488 -8.52 -21.82 5.11
N ILE A 489 -7.96 -21.18 4.08
CA ILE A 489 -8.77 -20.49 3.04
C ILE A 489 -9.72 -21.47 2.33
N VAL A 490 -9.27 -22.70 2.07
CA VAL A 490 -10.10 -23.76 1.50
C VAL A 490 -11.23 -24.16 2.44
N VAL A 491 -10.89 -24.44 3.71
CA VAL A 491 -11.83 -24.97 4.72
C VAL A 491 -12.89 -23.97 5.11
N VAL A 492 -12.60 -22.66 5.05
CA VAL A 492 -13.61 -21.61 5.28
C VAL A 492 -14.42 -21.24 4.03
N GLY A 493 -14.15 -21.90 2.89
CA GLY A 493 -14.91 -21.71 1.66
C GLY A 493 -14.60 -20.43 0.88
N MET A 494 -13.46 -19.77 1.17
CA MET A 494 -13.06 -18.51 0.51
C MET A 494 -12.06 -18.71 -0.65
N TRP A 495 -11.88 -19.96 -1.09
CA TRP A 495 -10.89 -20.30 -2.11
C TRP A 495 -11.16 -19.69 -3.49
N PRO A 496 -12.40 -19.69 -4.03
CA PRO A 496 -12.66 -19.11 -5.35
C PRO A 496 -12.34 -17.62 -5.39
N GLU A 497 -12.77 -16.87 -4.39
CA GLU A 497 -12.55 -15.44 -4.27
C GLU A 497 -11.05 -15.13 -4.04
N ALA A 498 -10.36 -15.99 -3.28
CA ALA A 498 -8.92 -15.89 -3.07
C ALA A 498 -8.15 -16.00 -4.40
N MET A 499 -8.54 -16.93 -5.26
CA MET A 499 -7.89 -17.09 -6.57
C MET A 499 -8.17 -15.92 -7.51
N ILE A 500 -9.34 -15.29 -7.41
CA ILE A 500 -9.66 -14.05 -8.16
C ILE A 500 -8.78 -12.90 -7.67
N SER A 501 -8.61 -12.72 -6.37
CA SER A 501 -7.71 -11.69 -5.81
C SER A 501 -6.26 -11.92 -6.21
N VAL A 502 -5.80 -13.17 -6.15
CA VAL A 502 -4.42 -13.55 -6.54
C VAL A 502 -4.18 -13.32 -8.02
N TYR A 503 -5.13 -13.65 -8.88
CA TYR A 503 -5.03 -13.42 -10.31
C TYR A 503 -4.89 -11.93 -10.63
N LEU A 504 -5.76 -11.08 -10.07
CA LEU A 504 -5.78 -9.66 -10.39
C LEU A 504 -4.52 -8.94 -9.87
N CYS A 505 -4.17 -9.19 -8.60
CA CYS A 505 -2.95 -8.66 -8.00
C CYS A 505 -1.70 -9.24 -8.68
N GLY A 506 -1.69 -10.51 -9.03
CA GLY A 506 -0.57 -11.18 -9.68
C GLY A 506 -0.21 -10.58 -11.04
N ILE A 507 -1.19 -10.34 -11.91
CA ILE A 507 -0.95 -9.68 -13.22
C ILE A 507 -0.38 -8.28 -12.99
N ALA A 508 -0.98 -7.49 -12.09
CA ALA A 508 -0.52 -6.14 -11.79
C ALA A 508 0.92 -6.15 -11.30
N VAL A 509 1.26 -7.03 -10.37
CA VAL A 509 2.60 -7.14 -9.78
C VAL A 509 3.64 -7.56 -10.81
N VAL A 510 3.34 -8.54 -11.66
CA VAL A 510 4.24 -8.97 -12.74
C VAL A 510 4.51 -7.81 -13.70
N PHE A 511 3.47 -7.09 -14.10
CA PHE A 511 3.61 -5.91 -14.95
C PHE A 511 4.47 -4.83 -14.26
N CYS A 512 4.15 -4.48 -13.01
CA CYS A 512 4.89 -3.50 -12.22
C CYS A 512 6.35 -3.89 -12.03
N PHE A 513 6.63 -5.16 -11.81
CA PHE A 513 7.99 -5.64 -11.62
C PHE A 513 8.81 -5.54 -12.91
N ILE A 514 8.26 -5.97 -14.05
CA ILE A 514 8.97 -5.91 -15.34
C ILE A 514 9.17 -4.46 -15.77
N VAL A 515 8.10 -3.67 -15.84
CA VAL A 515 8.14 -2.30 -16.35
C VAL A 515 8.81 -1.37 -15.32
N GLY A 516 8.46 -1.46 -14.05
CA GLY A 516 9.01 -0.61 -13.00
C GLY A 516 10.51 -0.85 -12.78
N THR A 517 10.95 -2.13 -12.77
CA THR A 517 12.40 -2.43 -12.69
C THR A 517 13.15 -1.90 -13.91
N SER A 518 12.58 -2.01 -15.12
CA SER A 518 13.20 -1.47 -16.34
C SER A 518 13.34 0.05 -16.27
N ILE A 519 12.30 0.77 -15.84
CA ILE A 519 12.34 2.22 -15.62
C ILE A 519 13.35 2.58 -14.53
N GLY A 520 13.41 1.84 -13.43
CA GLY A 520 14.37 2.05 -12.34
C GLY A 520 15.82 1.84 -12.78
N ILE A 521 16.09 0.82 -13.59
CA ILE A 521 17.40 0.58 -14.21
C ILE A 521 17.78 1.76 -15.13
N TRP A 522 16.85 2.24 -15.95
CA TRP A 522 17.06 3.39 -16.82
C TRP A 522 17.35 4.65 -16.00
N ALA A 523 16.57 4.94 -14.97
CA ALA A 523 16.77 6.06 -14.06
C ALA A 523 18.12 5.99 -13.32
N ALA A 524 18.61 4.78 -12.99
CA ALA A 524 19.92 4.60 -12.38
C ALA A 524 21.09 5.02 -13.29
N HIS A 525 20.93 4.90 -14.62
CA HIS A 525 21.95 5.22 -15.61
C HIS A 525 21.80 6.63 -16.21
N ASN A 526 20.64 7.28 -16.08
CA ASN A 526 20.34 8.58 -16.68
C ASN A 526 19.79 9.55 -15.64
N ALA A 527 20.55 10.63 -15.37
CA ALA A 527 20.17 11.63 -14.39
C ALA A 527 18.89 12.39 -14.77
N ILE A 528 18.64 12.61 -16.06
CA ILE A 528 17.43 13.31 -16.56
C ILE A 528 16.20 12.45 -16.26
N VAL A 529 16.25 11.16 -16.59
CA VAL A 529 15.16 10.22 -16.32
C VAL A 529 14.88 10.15 -14.83
N SER A 530 15.93 10.07 -14.01
CA SER A 530 15.78 10.09 -12.54
C SER A 530 15.14 11.39 -12.03
N ALA A 531 15.53 12.55 -12.59
CA ALA A 531 14.97 13.85 -12.21
C ALA A 531 13.48 13.98 -12.56
N ILE A 532 13.01 13.28 -13.60
CA ILE A 532 11.59 13.25 -13.99
C ILE A 532 10.82 12.21 -13.16
N VAL A 533 11.37 11.02 -13.00
CA VAL A 533 10.66 9.87 -12.38
C VAL A 533 10.49 10.05 -10.87
N ARG A 534 11.49 10.66 -10.18
CA ARG A 534 11.42 10.86 -8.72
C ARG A 534 10.23 11.71 -8.28
N PRO A 535 9.98 12.91 -8.83
CA PRO A 535 8.81 13.70 -8.45
C PRO A 535 7.48 12.98 -8.73
N ILE A 536 7.40 12.24 -9.85
CA ILE A 536 6.21 11.44 -10.18
C ILE A 536 5.99 10.36 -9.12
N ASN A 537 7.03 9.61 -8.78
CA ASN A 537 6.95 8.59 -7.74
C ASN A 537 6.58 9.18 -6.37
N ASP A 538 7.15 10.34 -6.02
CA ASP A 538 6.84 11.03 -4.76
C ASP A 538 5.36 11.44 -4.74
N THR A 539 4.86 12.01 -5.83
CA THR A 539 3.45 12.41 -5.95
C THR A 539 2.51 11.21 -5.86
N LEU A 540 2.80 10.12 -6.59
CA LEU A 540 1.98 8.90 -6.56
C LEU A 540 1.92 8.24 -5.16
N GLN A 541 2.96 8.41 -4.34
CA GLN A 541 2.96 7.89 -2.96
C GLN A 541 2.27 8.82 -1.96
N THR A 542 2.22 10.12 -2.24
CA THR A 542 1.57 11.10 -1.36
C THR A 542 0.08 11.25 -1.65
N ILE A 543 -0.35 10.98 -2.88
CA ILE A 543 -1.77 10.99 -3.21
C ILE A 543 -2.46 9.81 -2.53
N PRO A 544 -3.55 10.03 -1.80
CA PRO A 544 -4.35 8.96 -1.21
C PRO A 544 -4.83 7.96 -2.25
N LEU A 545 -4.80 6.68 -1.89
CA LEU A 545 -5.11 5.55 -2.78
C LEU A 545 -6.43 5.72 -3.54
N PHE A 546 -7.43 6.22 -2.85
CA PHE A 546 -8.76 6.40 -3.39
C PHE A 546 -8.81 7.42 -4.54
N VAL A 547 -8.04 8.51 -4.44
CA VAL A 547 -7.99 9.55 -5.47
C VAL A 547 -7.41 9.01 -6.79
N ILE A 548 -6.46 8.09 -6.70
CA ILE A 548 -5.87 7.42 -7.88
C ILE A 548 -6.93 6.66 -8.69
N LEU A 549 -7.95 6.13 -8.02
CA LEU A 549 -9.00 5.34 -8.64
C LEU A 549 -9.92 6.17 -9.57
N ILE A 550 -10.13 7.45 -9.23
CA ILE A 550 -11.10 8.33 -9.90
C ILE A 550 -10.93 8.35 -11.42
N PRO A 551 -9.77 8.74 -11.99
CA PRO A 551 -9.64 8.87 -13.45
C PRO A 551 -9.87 7.53 -14.18
N PHE A 552 -9.50 6.41 -13.57
CA PHE A 552 -9.68 5.09 -14.19
C PHE A 552 -11.14 4.65 -14.21
N VAL A 553 -11.87 4.88 -13.11
CA VAL A 553 -13.32 4.59 -13.07
C VAL A 553 -14.06 5.40 -14.13
N MET A 554 -13.67 6.64 -14.30
CA MET A 554 -14.29 7.55 -15.26
C MET A 554 -14.01 7.14 -16.72
N LEU A 555 -12.78 6.71 -17.03
CA LEU A 555 -12.37 6.30 -18.38
C LEU A 555 -12.92 4.91 -18.75
N PHE A 556 -12.80 3.94 -17.84
CA PHE A 556 -13.02 2.52 -18.16
C PHE A 556 -14.24 1.91 -17.48
N LYS A 557 -14.96 2.73 -16.69
CA LYS A 557 -16.10 2.30 -15.86
C LYS A 557 -15.68 1.27 -14.81
N ILE A 558 -16.64 0.79 -14.05
CA ILE A 558 -16.47 -0.22 -12.99
C ILE A 558 -16.03 -1.57 -13.58
N GLY A 559 -15.14 -2.30 -12.87
CA GLY A 559 -14.74 -3.67 -13.20
C GLY A 559 -13.25 -3.98 -13.03
N ASP A 560 -12.89 -5.24 -13.24
CA ASP A 560 -11.53 -5.80 -13.04
C ASP A 560 -10.42 -5.06 -13.79
N PHE A 561 -10.70 -4.57 -15.01
CA PHE A 561 -9.70 -3.83 -15.81
C PHE A 561 -9.34 -2.48 -15.16
N THR A 562 -10.32 -1.77 -14.65
CA THR A 562 -10.14 -0.50 -13.94
C THR A 562 -9.34 -0.72 -12.67
N ALA A 563 -9.67 -1.77 -11.93
CA ALA A 563 -8.93 -2.20 -10.76
C ALA A 563 -7.47 -2.53 -11.08
N LEU A 564 -7.24 -3.28 -12.17
CA LEU A 564 -5.89 -3.61 -12.63
C LEU A 564 -5.03 -2.37 -12.86
N LEU A 565 -5.55 -1.36 -13.57
CA LEU A 565 -4.81 -0.13 -13.85
C LEU A 565 -4.50 0.67 -12.57
N ALA A 566 -5.46 0.76 -11.67
CA ALA A 566 -5.29 1.43 -10.39
C ALA A 566 -4.22 0.74 -9.53
N ILE A 567 -4.23 -0.60 -9.48
CA ILE A 567 -3.20 -1.39 -8.78
C ILE A 567 -1.82 -1.15 -9.42
N ILE A 568 -1.73 -1.16 -10.75
CA ILE A 568 -0.46 -0.95 -11.47
C ILE A 568 0.14 0.40 -11.12
N ILE A 569 -0.62 1.49 -11.21
CA ILE A 569 -0.09 2.84 -11.00
C ILE A 569 0.43 3.03 -9.57
N TYR A 570 -0.24 2.46 -8.59
CA TYR A 570 0.21 2.56 -7.22
C TYR A 570 1.38 1.63 -6.89
N ALA A 571 1.29 0.37 -7.34
CA ALA A 571 2.26 -0.66 -7.01
C ALA A 571 3.56 -0.61 -7.84
N ILE A 572 3.63 0.16 -8.92
CA ILE A 572 4.85 0.28 -9.73
C ILE A 572 5.96 1.05 -9.02
N VAL A 573 5.62 1.96 -8.12
CA VAL A 573 6.56 2.89 -7.49
C VAL A 573 7.67 2.19 -6.71
N PRO A 574 7.41 1.21 -5.84
CA PRO A 574 8.47 0.46 -5.17
C PRO A 574 9.42 -0.24 -6.15
N SER A 575 8.90 -0.90 -7.21
CA SER A 575 9.74 -1.55 -8.22
C SER A 575 10.73 -0.59 -8.85
N ILE A 576 10.29 0.63 -9.18
CA ILE A 576 11.16 1.67 -9.75
C ILE A 576 12.23 2.11 -8.74
N ARG A 577 11.81 2.46 -7.52
CA ARG A 577 12.71 3.01 -6.49
C ARG A 577 13.77 2.02 -6.04
N TYR A 578 13.38 0.78 -5.76
CA TYR A 578 14.32 -0.24 -5.30
C TYR A 578 15.28 -0.68 -6.41
N ALA A 579 14.86 -0.70 -7.67
CA ALA A 579 15.74 -0.97 -8.79
C ALA A 579 16.74 0.17 -9.01
N GLU A 580 16.31 1.44 -9.00
CA GLU A 580 17.21 2.60 -9.06
C GLU A 580 18.20 2.60 -7.91
N HIS A 581 17.72 2.42 -6.67
CA HIS A 581 18.54 2.42 -5.47
C HIS A 581 19.56 1.26 -5.47
N GLY A 582 19.11 0.06 -5.82
CA GLY A 582 19.96 -1.13 -5.83
C GLY A 582 21.13 -1.02 -6.80
N ILE A 583 20.92 -0.41 -7.98
CA ILE A 583 21.98 -0.24 -8.98
C ILE A 583 22.88 0.94 -8.65
N ARG A 584 22.36 2.03 -8.09
CA ARG A 584 23.18 3.23 -7.75
C ARG A 584 24.11 3.00 -6.58
N ASN A 585 23.72 2.15 -5.62
CA ASN A 585 24.48 1.92 -4.38
C ASN A 585 25.40 0.69 -4.45
N LEU A 586 25.70 0.21 -5.64
CA LEU A 586 26.71 -0.84 -5.81
C LEU A 586 28.12 -0.29 -5.50
N PRO A 587 29.00 -1.12 -4.88
CA PRO A 587 30.38 -0.72 -4.63
C PRO A 587 31.10 -0.33 -5.92
N SER A 588 31.73 0.87 -5.90
CA SER A 588 32.47 1.39 -7.06
C SER A 588 33.64 0.49 -7.46
N GLU A 589 34.28 -0.14 -6.47
CA GLU A 589 35.42 -1.03 -6.65
C GLU A 589 35.10 -2.23 -7.55
N VAL A 590 33.91 -2.81 -7.40
CA VAL A 590 33.46 -3.95 -8.23
C VAL A 590 33.16 -3.51 -9.65
N ILE A 591 32.57 -2.31 -9.81
CA ILE A 591 32.24 -1.74 -11.12
C ILE A 591 33.54 -1.43 -11.88
N ASP A 592 34.49 -0.82 -11.20
CA ASP A 592 35.75 -0.41 -11.82
C ASP A 592 36.65 -1.62 -12.13
N ALA A 593 36.70 -2.62 -11.25
CA ALA A 593 37.38 -3.89 -11.54
C ALA A 593 36.80 -4.57 -12.81
N SER A 594 35.47 -4.59 -12.94
CA SER A 594 34.82 -5.16 -14.13
C SER A 594 35.15 -4.38 -15.41
N LYS A 595 35.20 -3.04 -15.34
CA LYS A 595 35.60 -2.20 -16.48
C LYS A 595 37.07 -2.45 -16.88
N MET A 596 37.96 -2.56 -15.89
CA MET A 596 39.39 -2.86 -16.13
C MET A 596 39.60 -4.22 -16.79
N MET A 597 38.69 -5.19 -16.54
CA MET A 597 38.67 -6.47 -17.23
C MET A 597 38.11 -6.40 -18.67
N GLY A 598 37.78 -5.21 -19.17
CA GLY A 598 37.29 -5.00 -20.53
C GLY A 598 35.82 -5.31 -20.75
N SER A 599 34.98 -5.37 -19.69
CA SER A 599 33.54 -5.62 -19.85
C SER A 599 32.84 -4.53 -20.67
N THR A 600 32.04 -4.93 -21.63
CA THR A 600 31.14 -4.02 -22.37
C THR A 600 30.04 -3.50 -21.43
N LYS A 601 29.36 -2.39 -21.81
CA LYS A 601 28.23 -1.83 -21.04
C LYS A 601 27.13 -2.85 -20.76
N THR A 602 26.85 -3.71 -21.73
CA THR A 602 25.83 -4.75 -21.62
C THR A 602 26.29 -5.87 -20.65
N GLN A 603 27.53 -6.33 -20.77
CA GLN A 603 28.10 -7.31 -19.84
C GLN A 603 28.15 -6.76 -18.41
N LEU A 604 28.58 -5.50 -18.23
CA LEU A 604 28.59 -4.85 -16.94
C LEU A 604 27.19 -4.79 -16.31
N LEU A 605 26.15 -4.51 -17.12
CA LEU A 605 24.77 -4.47 -16.62
C LEU A 605 24.27 -5.87 -16.24
N PHE A 606 24.29 -6.83 -17.18
CA PHE A 606 23.64 -8.13 -16.99
C PHE A 606 24.44 -9.13 -16.16
N LEU A 607 25.77 -9.08 -16.22
CA LEU A 607 26.64 -10.05 -15.54
C LEU A 607 27.15 -9.55 -14.17
N VAL A 608 27.17 -8.21 -13.94
CA VAL A 608 27.70 -7.65 -12.70
C VAL A 608 26.66 -6.88 -11.92
N LYS A 609 26.11 -5.80 -12.50
CA LYS A 609 25.23 -4.88 -11.75
C LYS A 609 23.91 -5.55 -11.35
N LEU A 610 23.20 -6.18 -12.28
CA LEU A 610 21.91 -6.82 -12.00
C LEU A 610 22.02 -7.97 -10.98
N PRO A 611 22.97 -8.92 -11.09
CA PRO A 611 23.13 -9.96 -10.08
C PRO A 611 23.44 -9.43 -8.67
N LEU A 612 24.24 -8.36 -8.57
CA LEU A 612 24.56 -7.74 -7.29
C LEU A 612 23.41 -6.91 -6.71
N ALA A 613 22.63 -6.23 -7.58
CA ALA A 613 21.46 -5.46 -7.15
C ALA A 613 20.23 -6.35 -6.87
N LEU A 614 20.23 -7.61 -7.29
CA LEU A 614 19.08 -8.51 -7.23
C LEU A 614 18.45 -8.62 -5.83
N PRO A 615 19.19 -8.71 -4.71
CA PRO A 615 18.58 -8.73 -3.37
C PRO A 615 17.74 -7.48 -3.09
N VAL A 616 18.21 -6.30 -3.48
CA VAL A 616 17.49 -5.04 -3.29
C VAL A 616 16.27 -4.97 -4.23
N ILE A 617 16.42 -5.42 -5.48
CA ILE A 617 15.31 -5.49 -6.45
C ILE A 617 14.21 -6.45 -5.95
N MET A 618 14.57 -7.58 -5.32
CA MET A 618 13.62 -8.52 -4.74
C MET A 618 12.89 -7.93 -3.52
N LEU A 619 13.53 -7.06 -2.73
CA LEU A 619 12.84 -6.28 -1.70
C LEU A 619 11.84 -5.30 -2.35
N GLY A 620 12.20 -4.73 -3.51
CA GLY A 620 11.28 -3.93 -4.32
C GLY A 620 10.06 -4.72 -4.79
N LEU A 621 10.25 -5.95 -5.27
CA LEU A 621 9.16 -6.86 -5.62
C LEU A 621 8.24 -7.11 -4.41
N ASN A 622 8.82 -7.38 -3.25
CA ASN A 622 8.05 -7.59 -2.04
C ASN A 622 7.16 -6.38 -1.69
N GLN A 623 7.73 -5.18 -1.74
CA GLN A 623 6.97 -3.95 -1.49
C GLN A 623 5.90 -3.71 -2.57
N THR A 624 6.19 -4.03 -3.84
CA THR A 624 5.22 -3.96 -4.94
C THR A 624 4.01 -4.85 -4.69
N ILE A 625 4.22 -6.06 -4.19
CA ILE A 625 3.14 -6.99 -3.82
C ILE A 625 2.29 -6.41 -2.69
N MET A 626 2.92 -5.89 -1.63
CA MET A 626 2.21 -5.31 -0.49
C MET A 626 1.38 -4.09 -0.91
N TYR A 627 1.93 -3.22 -1.78
CA TYR A 627 1.21 -2.08 -2.34
C TYR A 627 0.07 -2.53 -3.27
N GLY A 628 0.30 -3.58 -4.06
CA GLY A 628 -0.75 -4.18 -4.89
C GLY A 628 -1.93 -4.68 -4.08
N ILE A 629 -1.69 -5.41 -3.00
CA ILE A 629 -2.74 -5.90 -2.10
C ILE A 629 -3.45 -4.73 -1.39
N ALA A 630 -2.72 -3.71 -0.95
CA ALA A 630 -3.33 -2.54 -0.32
C ALA A 630 -4.28 -1.80 -1.29
N MET A 631 -3.87 -1.63 -2.55
CA MET A 631 -4.72 -1.00 -3.57
C MET A 631 -5.89 -1.91 -3.99
N LEU A 632 -5.70 -3.23 -4.02
CA LEU A 632 -6.75 -4.19 -4.32
C LEU A 632 -7.93 -4.06 -3.36
N VAL A 633 -7.67 -3.83 -2.07
CA VAL A 633 -8.72 -3.61 -1.06
C VAL A 633 -9.57 -2.39 -1.38
N ILE A 634 -8.95 -1.32 -1.85
CA ILE A 634 -9.67 -0.11 -2.27
C ILE A 634 -10.45 -0.36 -3.57
N ALA A 635 -9.91 -1.21 -4.45
CA ALA A 635 -10.59 -1.59 -5.69
C ALA A 635 -11.90 -2.36 -5.48
N ALA A 636 -12.16 -2.89 -4.28
CA ALA A 636 -13.47 -3.44 -3.91
C ALA A 636 -14.61 -2.44 -4.13
N LEU A 637 -14.36 -1.15 -3.93
CA LEU A 637 -15.35 -0.08 -4.14
C LEU A 637 -15.83 0.06 -5.60
N ILE A 638 -15.08 -0.50 -6.53
CA ILE A 638 -15.38 -0.49 -7.97
C ILE A 638 -15.82 -1.86 -8.51
N GLY A 639 -16.29 -2.74 -7.62
CA GLY A 639 -16.96 -3.99 -8.01
C GLY A 639 -16.01 -5.05 -8.58
N THR A 640 -14.89 -5.31 -7.95
CA THR A 640 -14.11 -6.54 -8.12
C THR A 640 -14.86 -7.73 -7.51
N ASN A 641 -14.45 -8.96 -7.85
CA ASN A 641 -15.14 -10.18 -7.41
C ASN A 641 -14.31 -11.08 -6.48
N GLY A 642 -13.24 -10.57 -5.90
CA GLY A 642 -12.33 -11.32 -5.05
C GLY A 642 -12.65 -11.23 -3.55
N LEU A 643 -11.67 -11.62 -2.71
CA LEU A 643 -11.75 -11.52 -1.25
C LEU A 643 -12.01 -10.08 -0.77
N GLU A 644 -11.44 -9.11 -1.46
CA GLU A 644 -11.61 -7.68 -1.17
C GLU A 644 -13.08 -7.27 -1.25
N GLN A 645 -13.83 -7.82 -2.21
CA GLN A 645 -15.25 -7.56 -2.35
C GLN A 645 -16.04 -8.19 -1.19
N ILE A 646 -15.67 -9.39 -0.75
CA ILE A 646 -16.30 -10.04 0.41
C ILE A 646 -16.05 -9.24 1.69
N VAL A 647 -14.86 -8.67 1.86
CA VAL A 647 -14.55 -7.77 3.00
C VAL A 647 -15.48 -6.55 2.95
N PHE A 648 -15.61 -5.94 1.77
CA PHE A 648 -16.45 -4.74 1.60
C PHE A 648 -17.94 -5.05 1.81
N ILE A 649 -18.47 -6.17 1.27
CA ILE A 649 -19.84 -6.63 1.50
C ILE A 649 -20.05 -6.91 3.00
N GLY A 650 -19.12 -7.60 3.66
CA GLY A 650 -19.18 -7.83 5.11
C GLY A 650 -19.31 -6.55 5.91
N LEU A 651 -18.61 -5.49 5.46
CA LEU A 651 -18.67 -4.17 6.08
C LEU A 651 -20.02 -3.47 5.86
N THR A 652 -20.56 -3.51 4.64
CA THR A 652 -21.85 -2.87 4.30
C THR A 652 -23.04 -3.59 4.94
N ASP A 653 -22.98 -4.91 5.02
CA ASP A 653 -24.04 -5.75 5.59
C ASP A 653 -23.93 -5.92 7.11
N GLY A 654 -22.86 -5.40 7.73
CA GLY A 654 -22.59 -5.60 9.15
C GLY A 654 -22.24 -7.06 9.51
N ASN A 655 -21.84 -7.88 8.53
CA ASN A 655 -21.49 -9.29 8.73
C ASN A 655 -20.02 -9.44 9.08
N MET A 656 -19.72 -9.39 10.38
CA MET A 656 -18.36 -9.41 10.89
C MET A 656 -17.61 -10.69 10.51
N GLY A 657 -18.27 -11.84 10.61
CA GLY A 657 -17.63 -13.13 10.35
C GLY A 657 -17.14 -13.22 8.90
N LYS A 658 -17.96 -12.86 7.92
CA LYS A 658 -17.55 -12.87 6.51
C LYS A 658 -16.43 -11.88 6.24
N GLY A 659 -16.55 -10.64 6.73
CA GLY A 659 -15.55 -9.59 6.52
C GLY A 659 -14.21 -9.94 7.14
N LEU A 660 -14.18 -10.43 8.37
CA LEU A 660 -12.94 -10.82 9.06
C LEU A 660 -12.28 -12.04 8.42
N ILE A 661 -13.02 -13.06 8.06
CA ILE A 661 -12.46 -14.27 7.42
C ILE A 661 -11.86 -13.91 6.05
N ALA A 662 -12.56 -13.13 5.25
CA ALA A 662 -12.03 -12.68 3.96
C ALA A 662 -10.78 -11.82 4.15
N GLY A 663 -10.79 -10.89 5.11
CA GLY A 663 -9.63 -10.07 5.46
C GLY A 663 -8.45 -10.89 5.97
N LEU A 664 -8.70 -11.87 6.83
CA LEU A 664 -7.68 -12.80 7.32
C LEU A 664 -7.11 -13.65 6.18
N SER A 665 -7.96 -14.11 5.26
CA SER A 665 -7.54 -14.86 4.08
C SER A 665 -6.60 -14.03 3.19
N MET A 666 -6.92 -12.75 2.96
CA MET A 666 -6.03 -11.82 2.25
C MET A 666 -4.69 -11.63 3.00
N ALA A 667 -4.74 -11.46 4.32
CA ALA A 667 -3.55 -11.30 5.13
C ALA A 667 -2.67 -12.56 5.08
N ILE A 668 -3.24 -13.76 5.12
CA ILE A 668 -2.51 -15.02 4.98
C ILE A 668 -1.79 -15.09 3.63
N ILE A 669 -2.46 -14.75 2.54
CA ILE A 669 -1.84 -14.70 1.20
C ILE A 669 -0.68 -13.70 1.20
N ALA A 670 -0.91 -12.50 1.71
CA ALA A 670 0.12 -11.47 1.81
C ALA A 670 1.33 -11.93 2.62
N MET A 671 1.11 -12.54 3.80
CA MET A 671 2.18 -13.06 4.66
C MET A 671 2.97 -14.20 4.00
N ILE A 672 2.31 -15.12 3.31
CA ILE A 672 2.98 -16.22 2.59
C ILE A 672 3.92 -15.64 1.55
N VAL A 673 3.43 -14.71 0.73
CA VAL A 673 4.23 -14.11 -0.35
C VAL A 673 5.36 -13.24 0.20
N ASP A 674 5.10 -12.46 1.26
CA ASP A 674 6.12 -11.66 1.97
C ASP A 674 7.26 -12.54 2.50
N ARG A 675 6.93 -13.64 3.18
CA ARG A 675 7.94 -14.56 3.73
C ARG A 675 8.76 -15.25 2.64
N ILE A 676 8.11 -15.69 1.57
CA ILE A 676 8.79 -16.31 0.43
C ILE A 676 9.77 -15.32 -0.23
N THR A 677 9.31 -14.12 -0.54
CA THR A 677 10.13 -13.10 -1.24
C THR A 677 11.29 -12.61 -0.37
N LYS A 678 11.07 -12.38 0.92
CA LYS A 678 12.13 -12.02 1.88
C LYS A 678 13.18 -13.12 1.98
N THR A 679 12.76 -14.38 2.13
CA THR A 679 13.70 -15.51 2.25
C THR A 679 14.54 -15.68 0.98
N ILE A 680 13.96 -15.45 -0.21
CA ILE A 680 14.71 -15.45 -1.48
C ILE A 680 15.76 -14.35 -1.47
N SER A 681 15.37 -13.12 -1.08
CA SER A 681 16.28 -11.97 -1.00
C SER A 681 17.44 -12.20 -0.03
N GLU A 682 17.14 -12.70 1.18
CA GLU A 682 18.12 -12.98 2.22
C GLU A 682 19.14 -14.06 1.77
N LYS A 683 18.67 -15.19 1.28
CA LYS A 683 19.55 -16.25 0.75
C LYS A 683 20.43 -15.77 -0.40
N ARG A 684 19.90 -14.89 -1.23
CA ARG A 684 20.67 -14.31 -2.34
C ARG A 684 21.72 -13.33 -1.85
N SER A 685 21.39 -12.51 -0.84
CA SER A 685 22.32 -11.59 -0.19
C SER A 685 23.46 -12.35 0.49
N GLU A 686 23.16 -13.41 1.24
CA GLU A 686 24.15 -14.28 1.87
C GLU A 686 25.09 -14.91 0.82
N ALA A 687 24.52 -15.42 -0.27
CA ALA A 687 25.29 -16.06 -1.35
C ALA A 687 26.25 -15.09 -2.08
N LEU A 688 25.98 -13.79 -2.01
CA LEU A 688 26.81 -12.73 -2.58
C LEU A 688 27.79 -12.14 -1.55
N GLY A 689 27.78 -12.58 -0.30
CA GLY A 689 28.58 -12.01 0.76
C GLY A 689 28.14 -10.60 1.19
N LEU A 690 26.97 -10.17 0.75
CA LEU A 690 26.35 -8.88 1.07
C LEU A 690 25.49 -9.04 2.33
N ALA A 691 26.05 -9.55 3.43
CA ALA A 691 25.29 -9.71 4.67
C ALA A 691 24.76 -8.34 5.10
N ILE A 692 23.44 -8.18 5.03
CA ILE A 692 22.72 -7.03 5.61
C ILE A 692 22.83 -7.24 7.14
N LYS A 693 23.80 -6.53 7.77
CA LYS A 693 23.88 -6.42 9.23
C LYS A 693 22.73 -5.56 9.76
#